data_f07daa27109dafc89944315fb97908c5
#
_entry.id   f07daa27109dafc89944315fb97908c5
#
_cell.length_a   1.000
_cell.length_b   1.000
_cell.length_c   1.000
_cell.angle_alpha   90.00
_cell.angle_beta   90.00
_cell.angle_gamma   90.00
#
_symmetry.space_group_name_H-M   'P 1'
#
loop_
_entity.id
_entity.type
_entity.pdbx_description
1 polymer ?
#
loop_
_entity_poly.entity_id
_entity_poly.type
_entity_poly.pdbx_seq_one_letter_code
_entity_poly.pdbx_strand_id
1 'polypeptide(L)'
;MEEPDSTSPPSSPAAAASPSPTLPRRKRRKKQFPGMIPLSRVRILRNPPSSSSSERPQPQQALLYDPPPPRSAAIRRRGRPPSSALRLSRDLDVEALIAAAAGFPIDSLTEEEIHDAVIPSLGGTAQVSYIAVRNHIVSRWRSDPSLWLTESQALESIRAEHHGLVVVAYSFLLRHGYINFGLAPAILSAPPRQPPSLPAPAVIIIGAGLAGLSAARHLLSLGFKVAVLEGRCRPGGRVYTKRMHSSSAEFPNVTAAVDLGGSVLTGINGNPLAVLARQLGLPLHKVRDICPLYLPDGRPVDSDIDDRMEATYNQILEKVCQLRQTVCDELGAAVDASLGTALEVFGKAHEIATSGEERMLFDWHLANLEYANAALLSDLSMVFWDQDDPYEMGGDHCFIPGGNGRFVHALAENIPIFYGRTVTSVNYGCDGVLVYSNTGQAFRGDMALCTVPLGVLKKGSIQFKPELPVKKQEAIKRLGFGLLNKVALLFPYTFWDSSRDTFGHLTENSNQRGEFFLFYSYTSVAGGPLLIALVAGESAIEFEKTPPKDCVEKCLEVLRKIFTPKGVQVPNPLESVCTRWGTDRFTHGSYSYVTVGASGDDYDILSESVGDGRLFFAGEATNRRYPATMHGAMLSGFREAANIEKTARKRAQKPSESGNDIEMVDVGDNDLDDLFRVADTSFGGFSVIYDPASPNESSASLVRVQIGGREPDSKSGFLYGLVSRNNVMELAVMDGDEERLSALDRDFGRKLVNRTSLGIEGEALIVRIKEARSRNNRNKEAANEV
;
A
#
# COMPACT_ATOMS: atom_id res chain seq x y z
N MET A 1 11.65 -75.38 29.35
CA MET A 1 11.83 -75.28 30.77
C MET A 1 11.49 -73.86 31.12
N GLU A 2 10.35 -73.81 31.45
CA GLU A 2 9.54 -73.57 32.64
C GLU A 2 9.24 -72.09 32.84
N GLU A 3 8.03 -71.70 32.46
CA GLU A 3 7.17 -70.86 33.32
C GLU A 3 6.85 -71.54 34.62
N PRO A 4 6.28 -70.97 35.67
CA PRO A 4 5.20 -69.97 35.71
C PRO A 4 5.38 -69.01 36.91
N ASP A 5 4.57 -68.10 37.31
CA ASP A 5 3.12 -67.92 37.46
C ASP A 5 2.80 -66.64 38.26
N SER A 6 1.74 -66.00 37.89
CA SER A 6 0.71 -65.21 38.58
C SER A 6 0.99 -64.47 39.91
N THR A 7 0.56 -63.28 40.05
CA THR A 7 -0.59 -62.83 40.86
C THR A 7 -0.87 -61.31 40.79
N SER A 8 -2.09 -60.95 40.48
CA SER A 8 -2.76 -59.66 40.84
C SER A 8 -3.65 -59.94 42.06
N PRO A 9 -4.37 -58.99 42.70
CA PRO A 9 -4.42 -57.54 42.80
C PRO A 9 -4.41 -57.05 44.28
N PRO A 10 -4.81 -55.82 44.70
CA PRO A 10 -6.09 -55.19 44.47
C PRO A 10 -6.11 -53.63 44.38
N SER A 11 -7.23 -53.19 43.94
CA SER A 11 -7.84 -51.85 43.69
C SER A 11 -7.90 -50.83 44.83
N SER A 12 -7.86 -49.54 44.37
CA SER A 12 -8.66 -48.37 44.80
C SER A 12 -8.06 -47.40 45.83
N PRO A 13 -8.45 -46.08 45.82
CA PRO A 13 -9.34 -45.38 44.94
C PRO A 13 -8.81 -44.03 44.39
N ALA A 14 -9.51 -43.54 43.37
CA ALA A 14 -9.31 -42.28 42.66
C ALA A 14 -9.42 -41.07 43.54
N ALA A 15 -8.49 -40.10 43.34
CA ALA A 15 -8.68 -38.71 43.73
C ALA A 15 -8.96 -37.92 42.43
N ALA A 16 -10.12 -37.24 42.40
CA ALA A 16 -10.62 -36.47 41.31
C ALA A 16 -9.72 -35.25 41.04
N ALA A 17 -9.13 -35.18 39.85
CA ALA A 17 -8.55 -33.96 39.32
C ALA A 17 -9.64 -33.11 38.69
N SER A 18 -9.81 -31.89 39.21
CA SER A 18 -10.67 -30.87 38.67
C SER A 18 -10.19 -30.45 37.29
N PRO A 19 -11.08 -30.24 36.29
CA PRO A 19 -10.66 -29.83 34.97
C PRO A 19 -10.25 -28.35 34.97
N SER A 20 -9.06 -28.07 34.44
CA SER A 20 -8.61 -26.71 34.08
C SER A 20 -9.58 -26.09 33.09
N PRO A 21 -9.86 -24.77 33.19
CA PRO A 21 -10.77 -24.09 32.27
C PRO A 21 -10.16 -24.04 30.87
N THR A 22 -10.76 -24.78 29.95
CA THR A 22 -10.52 -24.64 28.51
C THR A 22 -10.97 -23.26 28.06
N LEU A 23 -10.01 -22.44 27.63
CA LEU A 23 -10.26 -21.20 26.89
C LEU A 23 -11.15 -21.50 25.68
N PRO A 24 -12.16 -20.67 25.37
CA PRO A 24 -13.03 -20.90 24.24
C PRO A 24 -12.22 -20.87 22.95
N ARG A 25 -12.23 -21.97 22.21
CA ARG A 25 -11.67 -22.07 20.86
C ARG A 25 -12.25 -20.93 20.00
N ARG A 26 -11.43 -19.91 19.70
CA ARG A 26 -11.73 -18.93 18.66
C ARG A 26 -11.90 -19.71 17.36
N LYS A 27 -13.10 -19.68 16.77
CA LYS A 27 -13.32 -20.17 15.41
C LYS A 27 -12.38 -19.40 14.49
N ARG A 28 -11.39 -20.08 13.92
CA ARG A 28 -10.51 -19.53 12.90
C ARG A 28 -11.38 -19.07 11.73
N ARG A 29 -11.32 -17.79 11.39
CA ARG A 29 -11.83 -17.29 10.12
C ARG A 29 -10.92 -17.84 9.02
N LYS A 30 -11.49 -18.25 7.90
CA LYS A 30 -10.75 -18.66 6.70
C LYS A 30 -9.89 -17.48 6.24
N LYS A 31 -8.65 -17.74 5.82
CA LYS A 31 -7.76 -16.73 5.28
C LYS A 31 -8.34 -16.18 3.98
N GLN A 32 -8.53 -14.86 3.92
CA GLN A 32 -8.78 -14.13 2.70
C GLN A 32 -7.45 -13.54 2.25
N PHE A 33 -6.95 -13.96 1.12
CA PHE A 33 -5.65 -13.52 0.62
C PHE A 33 -5.75 -12.13 0.01
N PRO A 34 -4.71 -11.28 0.16
CA PRO A 34 -4.65 -9.99 -0.49
C PRO A 34 -4.86 -10.14 -2.00
N GLY A 35 -5.89 -9.49 -2.53
CA GLY A 35 -6.24 -9.61 -3.94
C GLY A 35 -6.97 -10.87 -4.35
N MET A 36 -7.20 -11.84 -3.45
CA MET A 36 -8.09 -12.97 -3.70
C MET A 36 -9.54 -12.56 -3.61
N ILE A 37 -10.33 -13.11 -4.52
CA ILE A 37 -11.78 -13.10 -4.36
C ILE A 37 -12.12 -14.29 -3.46
N PRO A 38 -12.91 -14.07 -2.39
CA PRO A 38 -13.37 -15.18 -1.59
C PRO A 38 -14.22 -16.09 -2.45
N LEU A 39 -13.73 -17.27 -2.72
CA LEU A 39 -14.46 -18.31 -3.45
C LEU A 39 -15.37 -19.12 -2.53
N SER A 40 -15.14 -18.97 -1.21
CA SER A 40 -16.01 -19.63 -0.26
C SER A 40 -17.39 -18.98 -0.31
N ARG A 41 -18.38 -19.78 -0.65
CA ARG A 41 -19.77 -19.52 -0.31
C ARG A 41 -19.85 -19.40 1.21
N VAL A 42 -19.56 -18.19 1.73
CA VAL A 42 -19.73 -17.92 3.14
C VAL A 42 -21.23 -18.01 3.42
N ARG A 43 -21.69 -19.16 3.90
CA ARG A 43 -22.92 -19.22 4.67
C ARG A 43 -22.74 -18.22 5.79
N ILE A 44 -23.49 -17.12 5.72
CA ILE A 44 -23.71 -16.21 6.84
C ILE A 44 -24.22 -17.07 7.98
N LEU A 45 -23.32 -17.52 8.84
CA LEU A 45 -23.71 -18.16 10.07
C LEU A 45 -24.43 -17.10 10.88
N ARG A 46 -25.76 -17.22 10.94
CA ARG A 46 -26.61 -16.48 11.89
C ARG A 46 -25.96 -16.63 13.25
N ASN A 47 -25.82 -15.52 13.96
CA ASN A 47 -25.34 -15.47 15.32
C ASN A 47 -25.99 -16.59 16.15
N PRO A 48 -25.21 -17.45 16.84
CA PRO A 48 -25.78 -18.36 17.82
C PRO A 48 -26.41 -17.55 18.95
N PRO A 49 -27.50 -18.01 19.55
CA PRO A 49 -28.12 -17.34 20.66
C PRO A 49 -27.17 -17.23 21.83
N SER A 50 -27.16 -16.08 22.47
CA SER A 50 -26.43 -15.77 23.68
C SER A 50 -26.80 -16.72 24.80
N SER A 51 -25.87 -17.52 25.27
CA SER A 51 -26.01 -18.23 26.55
C SER A 51 -24.81 -17.98 27.45
N SER A 52 -25.16 -17.65 28.69
CA SER A 52 -24.41 -17.64 29.93
C SER A 52 -23.54 -16.44 30.26
N SER A 53 -24.03 -15.76 31.28
CA SER A 53 -23.41 -14.85 32.22
C SER A 53 -22.04 -15.30 32.72
N SER A 54 -20.99 -14.57 32.37
CA SER A 54 -19.81 -14.42 33.18
C SER A 54 -19.74 -12.97 33.64
N GLU A 55 -19.54 -12.76 34.91
CA GLU A 55 -19.44 -11.45 35.54
C GLU A 55 -18.37 -10.61 34.84
N ARG A 56 -18.82 -9.53 34.18
CA ARG A 56 -17.94 -8.51 33.62
C ARG A 56 -17.45 -7.60 34.74
N PRO A 57 -16.18 -7.21 34.78
CA PRO A 57 -15.72 -6.16 35.68
C PRO A 57 -16.57 -4.91 35.45
N GLN A 58 -17.08 -4.32 36.47
CA GLN A 58 -17.87 -3.08 36.41
C GLN A 58 -17.03 -1.91 35.91
N PRO A 59 -17.59 -1.02 35.09
CA PRO A 59 -16.85 -0.12 34.21
C PRO A 59 -16.38 1.13 34.93
N GLN A 60 -15.12 1.21 35.26
CA GLN A 60 -14.43 2.49 35.49
C GLN A 60 -14.48 3.40 34.23
N GLN A 61 -14.77 2.84 33.07
CA GLN A 61 -14.90 3.54 31.78
C GLN A 61 -16.09 4.52 31.72
N ALA A 62 -17.14 4.30 32.49
CA ALA A 62 -18.30 5.21 32.56
C ALA A 62 -17.97 6.60 33.10
N LEU A 63 -16.77 6.78 33.66
CA LEU A 63 -16.30 8.04 34.25
C LEU A 63 -15.58 8.97 33.26
N LEU A 64 -15.33 8.53 32.01
CA LEU A 64 -14.60 9.30 31.01
C LEU A 64 -15.40 10.46 30.40
N TYR A 65 -16.72 10.32 30.33
CA TYR A 65 -17.59 11.23 29.61
C TYR A 65 -18.52 12.02 30.56
N ASP A 66 -18.76 13.28 30.21
CA ASP A 66 -19.79 14.06 30.87
C ASP A 66 -21.18 13.57 30.44
N PRO A 67 -22.17 13.56 31.34
CA PRO A 67 -23.52 13.21 30.95
C PRO A 67 -24.05 14.24 29.94
N PRO A 68 -24.74 13.83 28.87
CA PRO A 68 -25.28 14.75 27.89
C PRO A 68 -26.23 15.73 28.55
N PRO A 69 -26.27 17.02 28.12
CA PRO A 69 -27.15 18.02 28.69
C PRO A 69 -28.61 17.57 28.64
N PRO A 70 -29.43 17.90 29.62
CA PRO A 70 -30.83 17.45 29.70
C PRO A 70 -31.61 17.98 28.49
N ARG A 71 -32.08 17.08 27.63
CA ARG A 71 -32.96 17.43 26.53
C ARG A 71 -34.27 17.96 27.11
N SER A 72 -34.66 19.16 26.69
CA SER A 72 -35.94 19.80 27.01
C SER A 72 -37.12 18.84 26.86
N ALA A 73 -38.01 18.88 27.84
CA ALA A 73 -39.10 17.96 28.01
C ALA A 73 -40.05 17.94 26.79
N ALA A 74 -40.09 16.80 26.11
CA ALA A 74 -41.17 16.44 25.20
C ALA A 74 -41.66 15.03 25.51
N ILE A 75 -42.88 14.99 26.05
CA ILE A 75 -43.88 13.92 26.06
C ILE A 75 -43.44 12.54 26.59
N ARG A 76 -43.83 12.26 27.84
CA ARG A 76 -43.80 10.97 28.52
C ARG A 76 -44.68 9.94 27.80
N ARG A 77 -44.06 8.94 27.16
CA ARG A 77 -44.63 7.60 27.00
C ARG A 77 -44.02 6.67 28.04
N ARG A 78 -44.87 6.02 28.84
CA ARG A 78 -44.46 5.06 29.87
C ARG A 78 -43.82 3.84 29.26
N GLY A 79 -42.52 3.73 29.40
CA GLY A 79 -41.68 2.56 29.19
C GLY A 79 -40.39 2.80 29.96
N ARG A 80 -39.96 1.82 30.78
CA ARG A 80 -38.77 1.91 31.63
C ARG A 80 -37.57 2.31 30.79
N PRO A 81 -36.93 3.46 31.01
CA PRO A 81 -35.78 3.85 30.20
C PRO A 81 -34.62 2.88 30.49
N PRO A 82 -33.86 2.42 29.48
CA PRO A 82 -32.60 1.77 29.74
C PRO A 82 -31.70 2.75 30.52
N SER A 83 -31.04 2.26 31.55
CA SER A 83 -30.19 3.08 32.40
C SER A 83 -29.10 3.75 31.54
N SER A 84 -28.77 5.00 31.85
CA SER A 84 -27.72 5.75 31.15
C SER A 84 -26.37 5.00 31.09
N ALA A 85 -26.06 4.17 32.09
CA ALA A 85 -24.91 3.29 32.13
C ALA A 85 -24.88 2.22 31.01
N LEU A 86 -26.06 1.67 30.62
CA LEU A 86 -26.14 0.68 29.52
C LEU A 86 -25.91 1.32 28.14
N ARG A 87 -26.29 2.58 27.95
CA ARG A 87 -25.96 3.31 26.69
C ARG A 87 -24.49 3.65 26.60
N LEU A 88 -23.89 4.17 27.65
CA LEU A 88 -22.45 4.47 27.72
C LEU A 88 -21.57 3.22 27.46
N SER A 89 -21.92 2.08 28.05
CA SER A 89 -21.20 0.83 27.82
C SER A 89 -21.28 0.36 26.36
N ARG A 90 -22.43 0.52 25.69
CA ARG A 90 -22.61 0.18 24.28
C ARG A 90 -21.82 1.11 23.36
N ASP A 91 -21.77 2.38 23.64
CA ASP A 91 -21.04 3.35 22.82
C ASP A 91 -19.52 3.10 22.92
N LEU A 92 -19.01 2.78 24.11
CA LEU A 92 -17.60 2.41 24.32
C LEU A 92 -17.21 1.10 23.62
N ASP A 93 -18.09 0.08 23.62
CA ASP A 93 -17.86 -1.17 22.88
C ASP A 93 -17.77 -0.91 21.36
N VAL A 94 -18.60 0.00 20.82
CA VAL A 94 -18.57 0.38 19.39
C VAL A 94 -17.29 1.15 19.06
N GLU A 95 -16.88 2.09 19.90
CA GLU A 95 -15.64 2.85 19.70
C GLU A 95 -14.40 1.95 19.73
N ALA A 96 -14.37 0.97 20.64
CA ALA A 96 -13.31 -0.03 20.69
C ALA A 96 -13.27 -0.90 19.43
N LEU A 97 -14.43 -1.28 18.86
CA LEU A 97 -14.50 -2.02 17.60
C LEU A 97 -14.02 -1.20 16.39
N ILE A 98 -14.36 0.10 16.36
CA ILE A 98 -13.88 1.01 15.30
C ILE A 98 -12.35 1.18 15.40
N ALA A 99 -11.82 1.35 16.60
CA ALA A 99 -10.38 1.44 16.82
C ALA A 99 -9.68 0.13 16.47
N ALA A 100 -10.27 -1.02 16.82
CA ALA A 100 -9.74 -2.33 16.45
C ALA A 100 -9.69 -2.53 14.93
N ALA A 101 -10.74 -2.10 14.22
CA ALA A 101 -10.73 -2.09 12.76
C ALA A 101 -9.62 -1.18 12.18
N ALA A 102 -9.24 -0.12 12.90
CA ALA A 102 -8.14 0.77 12.53
C ALA A 102 -6.75 0.23 12.88
N GLY A 103 -6.65 -0.98 13.45
CA GLY A 103 -5.41 -1.65 13.79
C GLY A 103 -4.98 -1.52 15.26
N PHE A 104 -5.80 -0.91 16.12
CA PHE A 104 -5.51 -0.81 17.55
C PHE A 104 -5.98 -2.05 18.32
N PRO A 105 -5.18 -2.59 19.25
CA PRO A 105 -5.66 -3.60 20.18
C PRO A 105 -6.80 -3.05 21.07
N ILE A 106 -7.76 -3.90 21.40
CA ILE A 106 -8.96 -3.49 22.15
C ILE A 106 -8.62 -3.10 23.60
N ASP A 107 -7.67 -3.80 24.22
CA ASP A 107 -7.35 -3.77 25.66
C ASP A 107 -5.88 -3.50 25.98
N SER A 108 -5.08 -3.23 24.94
CA SER A 108 -3.64 -3.02 25.09
C SER A 108 -3.14 -1.85 24.24
N LEU A 109 -1.90 -1.45 24.46
CA LEU A 109 -1.20 -0.45 23.65
C LEU A 109 -0.54 -1.12 22.45
N THR A 110 -0.37 -0.36 21.38
CA THR A 110 0.51 -0.76 20.26
C THR A 110 1.97 -0.59 20.66
N GLU A 111 2.87 -1.22 19.90
CA GLU A 111 4.31 -1.06 20.10
C GLU A 111 4.74 0.40 19.90
N GLU A 112 4.12 1.09 18.94
CA GLU A 112 4.38 2.50 18.68
C GLU A 112 3.94 3.39 19.86
N GLU A 113 2.80 3.08 20.48
CA GLU A 113 2.34 3.78 21.69
C GLU A 113 3.30 3.58 22.87
N ILE A 114 3.79 2.37 23.07
CA ILE A 114 4.80 2.03 24.11
C ILE A 114 6.12 2.75 23.82
N HIS A 115 6.58 2.71 22.57
CA HIS A 115 7.82 3.34 22.15
C HIS A 115 7.78 4.88 22.24
N ASP A 116 6.61 5.49 22.06
CA ASP A 116 6.39 6.93 22.23
C ASP A 116 6.11 7.33 23.67
N ALA A 117 6.07 6.35 24.60
CA ALA A 117 5.82 6.55 26.02
C ALA A 117 4.55 7.42 26.28
N VAL A 118 3.44 7.08 25.60
CA VAL A 118 2.17 7.82 25.67
C VAL A 118 1.59 7.87 27.10
N ILE A 119 1.99 6.93 27.95
CA ILE A 119 1.71 6.91 29.39
C ILE A 119 3.00 6.67 30.19
N PRO A 120 3.10 7.24 31.40
CA PRO A 120 4.33 7.13 32.21
C PRO A 120 4.68 5.71 32.66
N SER A 121 3.66 4.87 32.88
CA SER A 121 3.83 3.49 33.33
C SER A 121 2.79 2.59 32.67
N LEU A 122 3.22 1.38 32.29
CA LEU A 122 2.33 0.38 31.71
C LEU A 122 1.42 -0.24 32.79
N GLY A 123 0.17 -0.50 32.40
CA GLY A 123 -0.83 -1.10 33.28
C GLY A 123 -1.64 -0.11 34.09
N GLY A 124 -2.59 -0.64 34.88
CA GLY A 124 -3.43 0.12 35.79
C GLY A 124 -4.49 1.00 35.11
N THR A 125 -5.10 1.88 35.90
CA THR A 125 -6.21 2.73 35.48
C THR A 125 -5.82 3.75 34.40
N ALA A 126 -4.55 4.23 34.41
CA ALA A 126 -4.05 5.19 33.43
C ALA A 126 -4.04 4.60 32.01
N GLN A 127 -3.62 3.35 31.85
CA GLN A 127 -3.64 2.66 30.55
C GLN A 127 -5.07 2.44 30.07
N VAL A 128 -5.97 1.97 30.92
CA VAL A 128 -7.40 1.76 30.57
C VAL A 128 -8.02 3.08 30.13
N SER A 129 -7.81 4.16 30.86
CA SER A 129 -8.32 5.48 30.51
C SER A 129 -7.74 6.01 29.20
N TYR A 130 -6.44 5.84 28.97
CA TYR A 130 -5.79 6.21 27.72
C TYR A 130 -6.38 5.46 26.53
N ILE A 131 -6.54 4.13 26.63
CA ILE A 131 -7.12 3.29 25.58
C ILE A 131 -8.54 3.76 25.23
N ALA A 132 -9.37 4.06 26.22
CA ALA A 132 -10.71 4.55 26.00
C ALA A 132 -10.71 5.92 25.31
N VAL A 133 -9.85 6.86 25.73
CA VAL A 133 -9.67 8.18 25.10
C VAL A 133 -9.19 8.03 23.66
N ARG A 134 -8.17 7.19 23.41
CA ARG A 134 -7.67 6.88 22.07
C ARG A 134 -8.79 6.37 21.17
N ASN A 135 -9.54 5.37 21.63
CA ASN A 135 -10.63 4.76 20.86
C ASN A 135 -11.71 5.79 20.51
N HIS A 136 -12.04 6.66 21.46
CA HIS A 136 -13.00 7.75 21.25
C HIS A 136 -12.55 8.72 20.16
N ILE A 137 -11.30 9.19 20.21
CA ILE A 137 -10.76 10.12 19.21
C ILE A 137 -10.77 9.49 17.81
N VAL A 138 -10.32 8.24 17.70
CA VAL A 138 -10.32 7.49 16.43
C VAL A 138 -11.74 7.32 15.90
N SER A 139 -12.68 6.91 16.73
CA SER A 139 -14.09 6.71 16.36
C SER A 139 -14.74 8.02 15.93
N ARG A 140 -14.50 9.11 16.66
CA ARG A 140 -15.04 10.43 16.34
C ARG A 140 -14.57 10.94 14.99
N TRP A 141 -13.29 10.83 14.68
CA TRP A 141 -12.78 11.24 13.37
C TRP A 141 -13.28 10.33 12.24
N ARG A 142 -13.31 9.01 12.45
CA ARG A 142 -13.76 8.04 11.43
C ARG A 142 -15.28 8.13 11.15
N SER A 143 -16.05 8.73 12.03
CA SER A 143 -17.47 9.01 11.77
C SER A 143 -17.65 9.95 10.58
N ASP A 144 -16.80 10.98 10.47
CA ASP A 144 -16.71 11.85 9.29
C ASP A 144 -15.24 12.23 8.98
N PRO A 145 -14.52 11.41 8.21
CA PRO A 145 -13.12 11.66 7.89
C PRO A 145 -12.92 12.78 6.86
N SER A 146 -13.98 13.41 6.38
CA SER A 146 -13.91 14.56 5.48
C SER A 146 -13.63 15.88 6.22
N LEU A 147 -13.76 15.87 7.55
CA LEU A 147 -13.50 17.02 8.39
C LEU A 147 -12.18 16.88 9.14
N TRP A 148 -11.56 18.03 9.43
CA TRP A 148 -10.45 18.11 10.35
C TRP A 148 -10.96 18.05 11.78
N LEU A 149 -10.56 17.05 12.55
CA LEU A 149 -10.84 16.98 13.99
C LEU A 149 -9.79 17.81 14.73
N THR A 150 -10.20 18.86 15.41
CA THR A 150 -9.29 19.66 16.25
C THR A 150 -9.13 19.05 17.66
N GLU A 151 -8.02 19.38 18.33
CA GLU A 151 -7.81 18.97 19.72
C GLU A 151 -8.92 19.48 20.65
N SER A 152 -9.36 20.73 20.46
CA SER A 152 -10.47 21.31 21.22
C SER A 152 -11.75 20.50 21.07
N GLN A 153 -12.08 20.10 19.83
CA GLN A 153 -13.23 19.23 19.60
C GLN A 153 -13.06 17.86 20.28
N ALA A 154 -11.87 17.28 20.28
CA ALA A 154 -11.61 16.03 20.98
C ALA A 154 -11.79 16.15 22.49
N LEU A 155 -11.53 17.31 23.06
CA LEU A 155 -11.71 17.62 24.49
C LEU A 155 -13.21 17.78 24.90
N GLU A 156 -14.06 18.27 24.01
CA GLU A 156 -15.44 18.68 24.31
C GLU A 156 -16.31 17.61 25.00
N SER A 157 -16.11 16.34 24.68
CA SER A 157 -16.91 15.21 25.18
C SER A 157 -16.25 14.46 26.33
N ILE A 158 -15.05 14.87 26.75
CA ILE A 158 -14.24 14.14 27.76
C ILE A 158 -14.09 15.00 29.01
N ARG A 159 -14.23 14.38 30.18
CA ARG A 159 -14.11 15.06 31.49
C ARG A 159 -12.74 15.70 31.65
N ALA A 160 -12.69 16.86 32.31
CA ALA A 160 -11.51 17.66 32.51
C ALA A 160 -10.33 16.90 33.18
N GLU A 161 -10.64 15.92 34.04
CA GLU A 161 -9.63 15.07 34.70
C GLU A 161 -8.81 14.21 33.71
N HIS A 162 -9.34 13.95 32.51
CA HIS A 162 -8.69 13.16 31.46
C HIS A 162 -8.13 14.01 30.31
N HIS A 163 -8.24 15.34 30.35
CA HIS A 163 -7.79 16.23 29.28
C HIS A 163 -6.31 16.06 28.95
N GLY A 164 -5.45 15.77 29.94
CA GLY A 164 -4.04 15.46 29.69
C GLY A 164 -3.84 14.22 28.80
N LEU A 165 -4.68 13.19 28.97
CA LEU A 165 -4.66 11.98 28.13
C LEU A 165 -5.15 12.28 26.71
N VAL A 166 -6.12 13.19 26.55
CA VAL A 166 -6.61 13.61 25.23
C VAL A 166 -5.49 14.28 24.43
N VAL A 167 -4.76 15.22 25.04
CA VAL A 167 -3.63 15.93 24.38
C VAL A 167 -2.58 14.95 23.90
N VAL A 168 -2.20 13.98 24.75
CA VAL A 168 -1.20 12.95 24.40
C VAL A 168 -1.73 12.04 23.30
N ALA A 169 -2.93 11.49 23.44
CA ALA A 169 -3.51 10.59 22.46
C ALA A 169 -3.75 11.28 21.10
N TYR A 170 -4.29 12.50 21.11
CA TYR A 170 -4.50 13.29 19.90
C TYR A 170 -3.19 13.57 19.16
N SER A 171 -2.16 14.01 19.92
CA SER A 171 -0.83 14.29 19.35
C SER A 171 -0.20 13.03 18.74
N PHE A 172 -0.32 11.88 19.43
CA PHE A 172 0.14 10.59 18.92
C PHE A 172 -0.59 10.19 17.63
N LEU A 173 -1.92 10.15 17.68
CA LEU A 173 -2.76 9.74 16.55
C LEU A 173 -2.55 10.61 15.30
N LEU A 174 -2.40 11.91 15.50
CA LEU A 174 -2.17 12.86 14.42
C LEU A 174 -0.76 12.71 13.81
N ARG A 175 0.27 12.50 14.64
CA ARG A 175 1.65 12.31 14.20
C ARG A 175 1.83 11.03 13.41
N HIS A 176 1.18 9.95 13.85
CA HIS A 176 1.25 8.66 13.19
C HIS A 176 0.26 8.49 12.03
N GLY A 177 -0.54 9.51 11.70
CA GLY A 177 -1.47 9.47 10.58
C GLY A 177 -2.67 8.53 10.80
N TYR A 178 -3.11 8.35 12.05
CA TYR A 178 -4.33 7.60 12.36
C TYR A 178 -5.61 8.44 12.24
N ILE A 179 -5.46 9.76 12.38
CA ILE A 179 -6.51 10.77 12.21
C ILE A 179 -6.02 11.91 11.33
N ASN A 180 -6.96 12.68 10.80
CA ASN A 180 -6.68 13.91 10.02
C ASN A 180 -5.74 13.69 8.82
N PHE A 181 -5.82 12.50 8.21
CA PHE A 181 -5.08 12.18 6.99
C PHE A 181 -6.01 12.16 5.78
N GLY A 182 -5.43 12.30 4.60
CA GLY A 182 -6.11 12.07 3.33
C GLY A 182 -6.24 13.30 2.45
N LEU A 183 -7.36 13.40 1.73
CA LEU A 183 -7.54 14.24 0.55
C LEU A 183 -8.79 15.13 0.61
N ALA A 184 -9.53 15.11 1.72
CA ALA A 184 -10.68 16.00 1.87
C ALA A 184 -10.22 17.47 1.89
N PRO A 185 -11.00 18.41 1.29
CA PRO A 185 -10.62 19.82 1.27
C PRO A 185 -10.27 20.40 2.65
N ALA A 186 -11.03 20.03 3.69
CA ALA A 186 -10.76 20.48 5.07
C ALA A 186 -9.44 19.92 5.63
N ILE A 187 -8.99 18.76 5.15
CA ILE A 187 -7.70 18.18 5.52
C ILE A 187 -6.56 18.91 4.78
N LEU A 188 -6.75 19.14 3.48
CA LEU A 188 -5.73 19.79 2.64
C LEU A 188 -5.54 21.27 2.94
N SER A 189 -6.59 21.95 3.39
CA SER A 189 -6.53 23.37 3.76
C SER A 189 -6.07 23.63 5.20
N ALA A 190 -5.90 22.57 6.01
CA ALA A 190 -5.40 22.72 7.37
C ALA A 190 -3.97 23.30 7.34
N PRO A 191 -3.67 24.30 8.21
CA PRO A 191 -2.34 24.89 8.23
C PRO A 191 -1.28 23.83 8.60
N PRO A 192 -0.12 23.81 7.92
CA PRO A 192 0.96 22.93 8.30
C PRO A 192 1.36 23.15 9.76
N ARG A 193 1.70 22.09 10.46
CA ARG A 193 2.27 22.21 11.82
C ARG A 193 3.61 22.92 11.74
N GLN A 194 3.97 23.58 12.84
CA GLN A 194 5.32 24.12 12.93
C GLN A 194 6.34 22.98 12.88
N PRO A 195 7.36 23.07 12.03
CA PRO A 195 8.40 22.06 11.96
C PRO A 195 9.17 22.02 13.29
N PRO A 196 9.81 20.87 13.61
CA PRO A 196 10.55 20.69 14.85
C PRO A 196 11.77 21.60 14.96
N SER A 197 12.22 22.19 13.85
CA SER A 197 13.34 23.11 13.77
C SER A 197 13.14 24.14 12.67
N LEU A 198 13.81 25.29 12.79
CA LEU A 198 13.87 26.33 11.76
C LEU A 198 15.33 26.43 11.24
N PRO A 199 15.57 26.35 9.91
CA PRO A 199 14.60 26.14 8.83
C PRO A 199 13.99 24.74 8.84
N ALA A 200 12.78 24.58 8.27
CA ALA A 200 12.09 23.30 8.19
C ALA A 200 12.96 22.23 7.48
N PRO A 201 13.11 21.02 8.06
CA PRO A 201 13.96 19.99 7.49
C PRO A 201 13.48 19.55 6.12
N ALA A 202 14.42 19.21 5.24
CA ALA A 202 14.19 18.77 3.87
C ALA A 202 14.30 17.23 3.77
N VAL A 203 13.27 16.58 3.22
CA VAL A 203 13.21 15.14 3.04
C VAL A 203 13.12 14.78 1.56
N ILE A 204 14.05 13.97 1.08
CA ILE A 204 14.03 13.43 -0.28
C ILE A 204 13.34 12.06 -0.25
N ILE A 205 12.26 11.91 -1.02
CA ILE A 205 11.53 10.64 -1.13
C ILE A 205 11.87 9.99 -2.46
N ILE A 206 12.29 8.74 -2.43
CA ILE A 206 12.68 7.96 -3.61
C ILE A 206 11.53 7.02 -3.96
N GLY A 207 10.78 7.35 -5.01
CA GLY A 207 9.61 6.64 -5.49
C GLY A 207 8.29 7.36 -5.21
N ALA A 208 7.47 7.54 -6.25
CA ALA A 208 6.12 8.12 -6.20
C ALA A 208 5.02 7.03 -6.20
N GLY A 209 5.25 5.88 -5.54
CA GLY A 209 4.23 4.89 -5.23
C GLY A 209 3.35 5.32 -4.05
N LEU A 210 2.37 4.49 -3.66
CA LEU A 210 1.48 4.81 -2.53
C LEU A 210 2.25 5.12 -1.24
N ALA A 211 3.34 4.40 -0.95
CA ALA A 211 4.17 4.65 0.24
C ALA A 211 4.81 6.05 0.19
N GLY A 212 5.45 6.39 -0.93
CA GLY A 212 6.12 7.69 -1.08
C GLY A 212 5.14 8.86 -1.11
N LEU A 213 4.02 8.73 -1.81
CA LEU A 213 3.00 9.77 -1.89
C LEU A 213 2.31 10.02 -0.55
N SER A 214 2.02 8.95 0.20
CA SER A 214 1.42 9.05 1.55
C SER A 214 2.37 9.72 2.53
N ALA A 215 3.65 9.32 2.51
CA ALA A 215 4.68 9.94 3.32
C ALA A 215 4.87 11.41 2.96
N ALA A 216 4.92 11.74 1.65
CA ALA A 216 5.06 13.11 1.17
C ALA A 216 3.93 14.02 1.71
N ARG A 217 2.68 13.57 1.55
CA ARG A 217 1.51 14.29 2.05
C ARG A 217 1.58 14.50 3.56
N HIS A 218 1.90 13.44 4.28
CA HIS A 218 1.94 13.50 5.73
C HIS A 218 3.08 14.40 6.24
N LEU A 219 4.27 14.29 5.67
CA LEU A 219 5.40 15.17 6.00
C LEU A 219 5.12 16.64 5.69
N LEU A 220 4.46 16.95 4.56
CA LEU A 220 4.03 18.31 4.25
C LEU A 220 3.05 18.85 5.30
N SER A 221 2.10 18.04 5.77
CA SER A 221 1.18 18.44 6.86
C SER A 221 1.88 18.65 8.20
N LEU A 222 3.02 17.98 8.41
CA LEU A 222 3.90 18.15 9.58
C LEU A 222 4.90 19.32 9.41
N GLY A 223 4.84 20.08 8.31
CA GLY A 223 5.66 21.28 8.08
C GLY A 223 7.05 21.00 7.49
N PHE A 224 7.33 19.79 7.01
CA PHE A 224 8.58 19.45 6.34
C PHE A 224 8.60 19.93 4.89
N LYS A 225 9.79 20.18 4.36
CA LYS A 225 10.03 20.34 2.94
C LYS A 225 10.21 18.96 2.31
N VAL A 226 9.54 18.70 1.18
CA VAL A 226 9.55 17.39 0.53
C VAL A 226 9.87 17.53 -0.95
N ALA A 227 10.72 16.65 -1.46
CA ALA A 227 10.93 16.43 -2.89
C ALA A 227 10.83 14.92 -3.18
N VAL A 228 10.04 14.54 -4.19
CA VAL A 228 9.85 13.14 -4.59
C VAL A 228 10.57 12.88 -5.91
N LEU A 229 11.44 11.88 -5.95
CA LEU A 229 12.15 11.45 -7.16
C LEU A 229 11.50 10.18 -7.69
N GLU A 230 10.97 10.22 -8.92
CA GLU A 230 10.31 9.10 -9.58
C GLU A 230 11.04 8.72 -10.87
N GLY A 231 11.36 7.43 -11.02
CA GLY A 231 12.06 6.92 -12.20
C GLY A 231 11.20 6.86 -13.46
N ARG A 232 9.89 6.71 -13.32
CA ARG A 232 8.93 6.70 -14.42
C ARG A 232 8.50 8.11 -14.81
N CYS A 233 7.75 8.21 -15.91
CA CYS A 233 7.04 9.44 -16.30
C CYS A 233 5.65 9.57 -15.65
N ARG A 234 5.29 8.70 -14.71
CA ARG A 234 4.00 8.67 -14.03
C ARG A 234 4.15 8.31 -12.54
N PRO A 235 3.26 8.74 -11.67
CA PRO A 235 3.20 8.28 -10.29
C PRO A 235 2.55 6.89 -10.16
N GLY A 236 2.44 6.40 -8.93
CA GLY A 236 1.68 5.21 -8.54
C GLY A 236 2.49 3.91 -8.46
N GLY A 237 3.63 3.84 -9.15
CA GLY A 237 4.46 2.63 -9.16
C GLY A 237 3.67 1.40 -9.62
N ARG A 238 3.42 0.45 -8.68
CA ARG A 238 2.64 -0.78 -8.89
C ARG A 238 1.12 -0.58 -8.85
N VAL A 239 0.62 0.58 -8.51
CA VAL A 239 -0.79 0.97 -8.71
C VAL A 239 -0.87 1.75 -10.01
N TYR A 240 -1.38 1.10 -11.04
CA TYR A 240 -1.40 1.66 -12.39
C TYR A 240 -2.71 1.33 -13.09
N THR A 241 -3.50 2.35 -13.35
CA THR A 241 -4.69 2.27 -14.18
C THR A 241 -4.37 2.84 -15.56
N LYS A 242 -4.59 2.04 -16.60
CA LYS A 242 -4.48 2.48 -18.02
C LYS A 242 -5.87 2.69 -18.60
N ARG A 243 -6.06 3.74 -19.37
CA ARG A 243 -7.23 3.84 -20.27
C ARG A 243 -6.94 3.08 -21.56
N MET A 244 -7.82 2.17 -21.90
CA MET A 244 -7.86 1.45 -23.16
C MET A 244 -8.89 2.09 -24.08
N HIS A 245 -8.57 2.16 -25.38
CA HIS A 245 -9.39 2.83 -26.38
C HIS A 245 -9.49 1.97 -27.64
N SER A 246 -10.66 1.95 -28.24
CA SER A 246 -10.81 1.35 -29.56
C SER A 246 -10.11 2.19 -30.63
N SER A 247 -9.33 1.54 -31.47
CA SER A 247 -8.81 2.10 -32.71
C SER A 247 -9.68 1.75 -33.94
N SER A 248 -10.76 0.96 -33.74
CA SER A 248 -11.65 0.50 -34.79
C SER A 248 -12.61 1.62 -35.22
N ALA A 249 -12.75 1.82 -36.53
CA ALA A 249 -13.75 2.76 -37.10
C ALA A 249 -15.19 2.28 -36.83
N GLU A 250 -15.40 0.98 -36.65
CA GLU A 250 -16.72 0.38 -36.37
C GLU A 250 -17.16 0.64 -34.92
N PHE A 251 -16.19 0.72 -33.98
CA PHE A 251 -16.43 0.88 -32.53
C PHE A 251 -15.64 2.07 -31.94
N PRO A 252 -15.74 3.28 -32.47
CA PRO A 252 -14.82 4.38 -32.15
C PRO A 252 -14.91 4.89 -30.71
N ASN A 253 -16.03 4.65 -30.02
CA ASN A 253 -16.31 5.19 -28.68
C ASN A 253 -16.12 4.16 -27.55
N VAL A 254 -15.65 2.95 -27.88
CA VAL A 254 -15.45 1.93 -26.85
C VAL A 254 -14.16 2.21 -26.09
N THR A 255 -14.30 2.45 -24.79
CA THR A 255 -13.17 2.73 -23.87
C THR A 255 -13.36 1.99 -22.56
N ALA A 256 -12.28 1.71 -21.87
CA ALA A 256 -12.32 1.13 -20.53
C ALA A 256 -11.11 1.54 -19.69
N ALA A 257 -11.29 1.63 -18.37
CA ALA A 257 -10.19 1.80 -17.43
C ALA A 257 -9.77 0.44 -16.86
N VAL A 258 -8.50 0.10 -16.93
CA VAL A 258 -7.96 -1.17 -16.46
C VAL A 258 -6.88 -0.99 -15.39
N ASP A 259 -7.02 -1.67 -14.26
CA ASP A 259 -5.98 -1.78 -13.25
C ASP A 259 -4.98 -2.89 -13.63
N LEU A 260 -3.84 -2.49 -14.16
CA LEU A 260 -2.76 -3.38 -14.57
C LEU A 260 -1.89 -3.86 -13.39
N GLY A 261 -1.92 -3.15 -12.27
CA GLY A 261 -1.27 -3.51 -11.00
C GLY A 261 -2.26 -3.88 -9.91
N GLY A 262 -2.13 -3.28 -8.72
CA GLY A 262 -3.05 -3.46 -7.61
C GLY A 262 -4.49 -3.11 -8.01
N SER A 263 -5.42 -4.05 -7.82
CA SER A 263 -6.80 -3.94 -8.32
C SER A 263 -7.82 -3.90 -7.21
N VAL A 264 -7.70 -4.80 -6.23
CA VAL A 264 -8.71 -5.03 -5.18
C VAL A 264 -8.32 -4.32 -3.90
N LEU A 265 -9.25 -3.57 -3.31
CA LEU A 265 -9.18 -3.18 -1.91
C LEU A 265 -9.57 -4.38 -1.06
N THR A 266 -8.62 -4.95 -0.35
CA THR A 266 -8.81 -6.15 0.48
C THR A 266 -9.30 -5.74 1.86
N GLY A 267 -10.62 -5.90 2.09
CA GLY A 267 -11.29 -5.44 3.31
C GLY A 267 -11.38 -3.91 3.39
N ILE A 268 -12.56 -3.39 3.66
CA ILE A 268 -12.80 -1.94 3.74
C ILE A 268 -12.86 -1.40 5.17
N ASN A 269 -13.05 -2.30 6.16
CA ASN A 269 -13.12 -1.89 7.56
C ASN A 269 -11.73 -1.52 8.08
N GLY A 270 -11.55 -0.25 8.39
CA GLY A 270 -10.26 0.27 8.84
C GLY A 270 -9.27 0.62 7.73
N ASN A 271 -9.49 0.16 6.52
CA ASN A 271 -8.60 0.38 5.38
C ASN A 271 -8.45 1.89 5.06
N PRO A 272 -7.22 2.45 5.04
CA PRO A 272 -7.04 3.87 4.75
C PRO A 272 -7.45 4.26 3.32
N LEU A 273 -7.37 3.35 2.35
CA LEU A 273 -7.84 3.60 0.99
C LEU A 273 -9.38 3.71 0.94
N ALA A 274 -10.11 2.98 1.79
CA ALA A 274 -11.56 3.16 1.91
C ALA A 274 -11.92 4.53 2.51
N VAL A 275 -11.07 5.06 3.41
CA VAL A 275 -11.20 6.44 3.90
C VAL A 275 -10.99 7.43 2.76
N LEU A 276 -9.95 7.27 1.93
CA LEU A 276 -9.73 8.12 0.76
C LEU A 276 -10.88 8.04 -0.24
N ALA A 277 -11.42 6.84 -0.50
CA ALA A 277 -12.58 6.67 -1.38
C ALA A 277 -13.77 7.49 -0.87
N ARG A 278 -14.05 7.45 0.44
CA ARG A 278 -15.10 8.22 1.07
C ARG A 278 -14.87 9.74 0.95
N GLN A 279 -13.64 10.20 1.18
CA GLN A 279 -13.25 11.62 1.06
C GLN A 279 -13.38 12.15 -0.37
N LEU A 280 -13.08 11.31 -1.36
CA LEU A 280 -13.14 11.65 -2.79
C LEU A 280 -14.54 11.39 -3.40
N GLY A 281 -15.51 10.90 -2.61
CA GLY A 281 -16.83 10.52 -3.12
C GLY A 281 -16.77 9.39 -4.15
N LEU A 282 -15.78 8.49 -4.07
CA LEU A 282 -15.64 7.38 -4.99
C LEU A 282 -16.57 6.23 -4.57
N PRO A 283 -17.43 5.72 -5.48
CA PRO A 283 -18.21 4.55 -5.19
C PRO A 283 -17.29 3.31 -5.04
N LEU A 284 -17.69 2.39 -4.17
CA LEU A 284 -17.06 1.09 -4.01
C LEU A 284 -17.94 0.03 -4.66
N HIS A 285 -17.35 -0.79 -5.54
CA HIS A 285 -18.02 -1.96 -6.10
C HIS A 285 -17.59 -3.20 -5.31
N LYS A 286 -18.50 -3.73 -4.47
CA LYS A 286 -18.25 -4.98 -3.77
C LYS A 286 -18.04 -6.11 -4.77
N VAL A 287 -16.94 -6.81 -4.68
CA VAL A 287 -16.69 -8.00 -5.50
C VAL A 287 -17.69 -9.09 -5.13
N ARG A 288 -18.39 -9.61 -6.12
CA ARG A 288 -19.42 -10.63 -5.92
C ARG A 288 -18.78 -11.98 -5.63
N ASP A 289 -19.36 -12.72 -4.70
CA ASP A 289 -18.77 -13.95 -4.15
C ASP A 289 -18.86 -15.18 -5.09
N ILE A 290 -19.64 -15.09 -6.16
CA ILE A 290 -19.90 -16.22 -7.07
C ILE A 290 -18.88 -16.23 -8.21
N CYS A 291 -18.09 -17.30 -8.29
CA CYS A 291 -17.09 -17.54 -9.31
C CYS A 291 -17.34 -18.92 -9.97
N PRO A 292 -18.08 -18.99 -11.07
CA PRO A 292 -18.27 -20.26 -11.77
C PRO A 292 -16.96 -20.75 -12.38
N LEU A 293 -16.69 -22.06 -12.26
CA LEU A 293 -15.50 -22.68 -12.82
C LEU A 293 -15.87 -23.45 -14.10
N TYR A 294 -14.95 -23.46 -15.06
CA TYR A 294 -15.11 -24.14 -16.34
C TYR A 294 -13.98 -25.14 -16.56
N LEU A 295 -14.34 -26.33 -17.01
CA LEU A 295 -13.44 -27.39 -17.46
C LEU A 295 -12.66 -26.96 -18.71
N PRO A 296 -11.55 -27.63 -19.08
CA PRO A 296 -10.76 -27.31 -20.27
C PRO A 296 -11.55 -27.36 -21.59
N ASP A 297 -12.64 -28.12 -21.64
CA ASP A 297 -13.56 -28.20 -22.78
C ASP A 297 -14.66 -27.13 -22.74
N GLY A 298 -14.71 -26.27 -21.73
CA GLY A 298 -15.65 -25.17 -21.56
C GLY A 298 -16.96 -25.54 -20.88
N ARG A 299 -17.16 -26.79 -20.49
CA ARG A 299 -18.32 -27.18 -19.68
C ARG A 299 -18.18 -26.59 -18.25
N PRO A 300 -19.28 -26.17 -17.63
CA PRO A 300 -19.23 -25.75 -16.23
C PRO A 300 -18.92 -26.96 -15.34
N VAL A 301 -18.14 -26.70 -14.28
CA VAL A 301 -17.89 -27.70 -13.23
C VAL A 301 -19.19 -27.95 -12.45
N ASP A 302 -19.41 -29.20 -12.07
CA ASP A 302 -20.50 -29.57 -11.17
C ASP A 302 -20.34 -28.96 -9.78
N SER A 303 -21.40 -28.32 -9.29
CA SER A 303 -21.34 -27.57 -8.03
C SER A 303 -21.06 -28.45 -6.80
N ASP A 304 -21.52 -29.70 -6.82
CA ASP A 304 -21.34 -30.61 -5.68
C ASP A 304 -19.89 -31.14 -5.64
N ILE A 305 -19.26 -31.29 -6.82
CA ILE A 305 -17.84 -31.64 -6.93
C ILE A 305 -16.98 -30.45 -6.47
N ASP A 306 -17.31 -29.24 -6.93
CA ASP A 306 -16.62 -28.01 -6.55
C ASP A 306 -16.67 -27.78 -5.02
N ASP A 307 -17.86 -27.82 -4.42
CA ASP A 307 -18.05 -27.66 -2.97
C ASP A 307 -17.27 -28.72 -2.16
N ARG A 308 -17.22 -29.99 -2.64
CA ARG A 308 -16.43 -31.05 -1.97
C ARG A 308 -14.94 -30.79 -2.08
N MET A 309 -14.47 -30.40 -3.25
CA MET A 309 -13.04 -30.14 -3.45
C MET A 309 -12.56 -28.91 -2.69
N GLU A 310 -13.39 -27.85 -2.64
CA GLU A 310 -13.10 -26.70 -1.78
C GLU A 310 -12.99 -27.11 -0.30
N ALA A 311 -13.95 -27.91 0.18
CA ALA A 311 -13.92 -28.40 1.56
C ALA A 311 -12.68 -29.26 1.83
N THR A 312 -12.32 -30.13 0.89
CA THR A 312 -11.14 -31.02 0.98
C THR A 312 -9.85 -30.18 1.01
N TYR A 313 -9.70 -29.23 0.09
CA TYR A 313 -8.56 -28.32 0.08
C TYR A 313 -8.41 -27.56 1.40
N ASN A 314 -9.49 -27.01 1.93
CA ASN A 314 -9.48 -26.29 3.21
C ASN A 314 -9.09 -27.19 4.37
N GLN A 315 -9.52 -28.45 4.39
CA GLN A 315 -9.12 -29.43 5.42
C GLN A 315 -7.63 -29.76 5.36
N ILE A 316 -7.05 -29.89 4.16
CA ILE A 316 -5.62 -30.15 4.00
C ILE A 316 -4.83 -28.94 4.52
N LEU A 317 -5.22 -27.75 4.11
CA LEU A 317 -4.55 -26.51 4.53
C LEU A 317 -4.61 -26.36 6.07
N GLU A 318 -5.74 -26.73 6.69
CA GLU A 318 -5.86 -26.76 8.14
C GLU A 318 -4.92 -27.77 8.78
N LYS A 319 -4.78 -28.99 8.20
CA LYS A 319 -3.84 -30.01 8.70
C LYS A 319 -2.38 -29.55 8.58
N VAL A 320 -2.01 -28.89 7.49
CA VAL A 320 -0.68 -28.28 7.33
C VAL A 320 -0.44 -27.23 8.42
N CYS A 321 -1.45 -26.40 8.72
CA CYS A 321 -1.35 -25.43 9.82
C CYS A 321 -1.24 -26.08 11.20
N GLN A 322 -1.87 -27.26 11.41
CA GLN A 322 -1.72 -28.02 12.66
C GLN A 322 -0.33 -28.66 12.77
N LEU A 323 0.18 -29.25 11.67
CA LEU A 323 1.55 -29.79 11.62
C LEU A 323 2.58 -28.70 11.95
N ARG A 324 2.44 -27.50 11.36
CA ARG A 324 3.30 -26.37 11.66
C ARG A 324 3.39 -26.09 13.16
N GLN A 325 2.26 -26.13 13.86
CA GLN A 325 2.23 -25.88 15.30
C GLN A 325 3.04 -26.93 16.06
N THR A 326 2.89 -28.22 15.72
CA THR A 326 3.67 -29.32 16.32
C THR A 326 5.17 -29.16 16.00
N VAL A 327 5.53 -28.85 14.76
CA VAL A 327 6.93 -28.65 14.35
C VAL A 327 7.57 -27.48 15.11
N CYS A 328 6.87 -26.35 15.23
CA CYS A 328 7.37 -25.20 15.98
C CYS A 328 7.53 -25.49 17.48
N ASP A 329 6.59 -26.23 18.06
CA ASP A 329 6.59 -26.54 19.48
C ASP A 329 7.67 -27.58 19.84
N GLU A 330 7.92 -28.57 18.97
CA GLU A 330 8.84 -29.70 19.24
C GLU A 330 10.26 -29.45 18.72
N LEU A 331 10.42 -28.85 17.56
CA LEU A 331 11.71 -28.71 16.86
C LEU A 331 12.21 -27.28 16.76
N GLY A 332 11.36 -26.30 17.13
CA GLY A 332 11.63 -24.89 16.97
C GLY A 332 11.49 -24.40 15.51
N ALA A 333 11.38 -23.08 15.33
CA ALA A 333 11.19 -22.45 14.02
C ALA A 333 12.38 -22.63 13.04
N ALA A 334 13.45 -23.29 13.47
CA ALA A 334 14.62 -23.55 12.64
C ALA A 334 14.39 -24.63 11.56
N VAL A 335 13.31 -25.42 11.68
CA VAL A 335 12.96 -26.44 10.69
C VAL A 335 11.77 -25.95 9.89
N ASP A 336 12.05 -25.16 8.83
CA ASP A 336 11.03 -24.70 7.89
C ASP A 336 11.08 -25.53 6.61
N ALA A 337 9.92 -25.79 6.04
CA ALA A 337 9.75 -26.50 4.76
C ALA A 337 8.86 -25.67 3.83
N SER A 338 8.82 -26.03 2.56
CA SER A 338 7.90 -25.34 1.66
C SER A 338 6.45 -25.79 1.89
N LEU A 339 5.53 -24.84 1.79
CA LEU A 339 4.09 -25.09 1.84
C LEU A 339 3.68 -26.12 0.76
N GLY A 340 4.27 -26.02 -0.44
CA GLY A 340 4.03 -26.96 -1.54
C GLY A 340 4.37 -28.40 -1.18
N THR A 341 5.53 -28.63 -0.56
CA THR A 341 5.93 -29.96 -0.09
C THR A 341 4.95 -30.51 0.95
N ALA A 342 4.53 -29.68 1.90
CA ALA A 342 3.57 -30.11 2.91
C ALA A 342 2.20 -30.47 2.30
N LEU A 343 1.68 -29.62 1.39
CA LEU A 343 0.41 -29.89 0.70
C LEU A 343 0.47 -31.14 -0.16
N GLU A 344 1.62 -31.41 -0.82
CA GLU A 344 1.82 -32.60 -1.64
C GLU A 344 1.85 -33.89 -0.80
N VAL A 345 2.57 -33.87 0.33
CA VAL A 345 2.65 -35.02 1.26
C VAL A 345 1.27 -35.34 1.82
N PHE A 346 0.55 -34.34 2.29
CA PHE A 346 -0.82 -34.54 2.81
C PHE A 346 -1.79 -34.98 1.71
N GLY A 347 -1.69 -34.41 0.50
CA GLY A 347 -2.51 -34.80 -0.64
C GLY A 347 -2.34 -36.28 -1.01
N LYS A 348 -1.10 -36.76 -1.06
CA LYS A 348 -0.78 -38.18 -1.31
C LYS A 348 -1.26 -39.08 -0.19
N ALA A 349 -1.03 -38.71 1.07
CA ALA A 349 -1.39 -39.52 2.25
C ALA A 349 -2.92 -39.68 2.42
N HIS A 350 -3.72 -38.82 1.86
CA HIS A 350 -5.18 -38.85 1.97
C HIS A 350 -5.86 -39.23 0.65
N GLU A 351 -5.10 -39.73 -0.34
CA GLU A 351 -5.60 -40.17 -1.66
C GLU A 351 -6.56 -39.15 -2.31
N ILE A 352 -6.17 -37.86 -2.24
CA ILE A 352 -7.02 -36.78 -2.68
C ILE A 352 -6.94 -36.61 -4.18
N ALA A 353 -8.09 -36.27 -4.79
CA ALA A 353 -8.23 -36.08 -6.21
C ALA A 353 -7.93 -37.35 -7.03
N THR A 354 -8.75 -38.36 -6.85
CA THR A 354 -8.65 -39.64 -7.55
C THR A 354 -9.15 -39.54 -8.99
N SER A 355 -10.09 -38.65 -9.27
CA SER A 355 -10.57 -38.37 -10.66
C SER A 355 -9.77 -37.24 -11.30
N GLY A 356 -9.76 -37.20 -12.65
CA GLY A 356 -9.11 -36.08 -13.39
C GLY A 356 -9.72 -34.73 -13.08
N GLU A 357 -11.05 -34.65 -12.90
CA GLU A 357 -11.75 -33.40 -12.58
C GLU A 357 -11.43 -32.90 -11.16
N GLU A 358 -11.43 -33.80 -10.18
CA GLU A 358 -11.04 -33.46 -8.81
C GLU A 358 -9.59 -32.95 -8.75
N ARG A 359 -8.69 -33.54 -9.55
CA ARG A 359 -7.30 -33.10 -9.64
C ARG A 359 -7.19 -31.68 -10.22
N MET A 360 -7.93 -31.39 -11.30
CA MET A 360 -7.94 -30.05 -11.92
C MET A 360 -8.49 -29.00 -10.94
N LEU A 361 -9.54 -29.34 -10.16
CA LEU A 361 -10.08 -28.46 -9.14
C LEU A 361 -9.08 -28.18 -8.01
N PHE A 362 -8.43 -29.23 -7.55
CA PHE A 362 -7.38 -29.09 -6.53
C PHE A 362 -6.24 -28.20 -7.02
N ASP A 363 -5.77 -28.42 -8.25
CA ASP A 363 -4.74 -27.60 -8.90
C ASP A 363 -5.19 -26.14 -9.06
N TRP A 364 -6.47 -25.89 -9.32
CA TRP A 364 -7.03 -24.55 -9.40
C TRP A 364 -6.96 -23.82 -8.02
N HIS A 365 -7.26 -24.52 -6.92
CA HIS A 365 -7.08 -23.98 -5.59
C HIS A 365 -5.61 -23.69 -5.25
N LEU A 366 -4.69 -24.56 -5.72
CA LEU A 366 -3.25 -24.31 -5.60
C LEU A 366 -2.82 -23.09 -6.40
N ALA A 367 -3.30 -22.92 -7.64
CA ALA A 367 -3.05 -21.73 -8.46
C ALA A 367 -3.56 -20.45 -7.80
N ASN A 368 -4.72 -20.53 -7.15
CA ASN A 368 -5.29 -19.42 -6.40
C ASN A 368 -4.43 -19.03 -5.20
N LEU A 369 -3.80 -20.00 -4.54
CA LEU A 369 -2.84 -19.76 -3.47
C LEU A 369 -1.53 -19.16 -3.99
N GLU A 370 -1.04 -19.62 -5.15
CA GLU A 370 0.11 -19.01 -5.86
C GLU A 370 -0.19 -17.57 -6.29
N TYR A 371 -1.39 -17.28 -6.75
CA TYR A 371 -1.84 -15.93 -7.04
C TYR A 371 -1.85 -15.04 -5.79
N ALA A 372 -2.39 -15.54 -4.68
CA ALA A 372 -2.47 -14.77 -3.45
C ALA A 372 -1.10 -14.27 -2.96
N ASN A 373 -0.07 -15.11 -3.13
CA ASN A 373 1.28 -14.83 -2.67
C ASN A 373 2.22 -14.35 -3.81
N ALA A 374 1.78 -14.37 -5.07
CA ALA A 374 2.58 -14.21 -6.28
C ALA A 374 3.81 -15.15 -6.32
N ALA A 375 3.74 -16.29 -5.66
CA ALA A 375 4.86 -17.18 -5.40
C ALA A 375 4.56 -18.61 -5.82
N LEU A 376 5.61 -19.36 -6.15
CA LEU A 376 5.49 -20.80 -6.25
C LEU A 376 5.27 -21.39 -4.84
N LEU A 377 4.42 -22.40 -4.74
CA LEU A 377 4.17 -23.06 -3.44
C LEU A 377 5.43 -23.75 -2.91
N SER A 378 6.38 -24.13 -3.79
CA SER A 378 7.70 -24.64 -3.44
C SER A 378 8.57 -23.64 -2.70
N ASP A 379 8.32 -22.35 -2.86
CA ASP A 379 9.11 -21.27 -2.29
C ASP A 379 8.50 -20.71 -1.00
N LEU A 380 7.19 -20.89 -0.80
CA LEU A 380 6.48 -20.36 0.36
C LEU A 380 6.87 -21.11 1.63
N SER A 381 7.17 -20.36 2.70
CA SER A 381 7.38 -20.92 4.04
C SER A 381 6.12 -21.60 4.55
N MET A 382 6.20 -22.85 4.94
CA MET A 382 5.09 -23.54 5.61
C MET A 382 4.79 -22.91 6.98
N VAL A 383 5.82 -22.41 7.66
CA VAL A 383 5.72 -21.86 9.01
C VAL A 383 5.14 -20.45 9.02
N PHE A 384 5.55 -19.59 8.07
CA PHE A 384 5.30 -18.15 8.15
C PHE A 384 4.49 -17.55 6.98
N TRP A 385 4.04 -18.35 6.00
CA TRP A 385 3.34 -17.85 4.81
C TRP A 385 2.06 -17.04 5.10
N ASP A 386 1.44 -17.27 6.26
CA ASP A 386 0.18 -16.65 6.72
C ASP A 386 0.36 -15.83 8.00
N GLN A 387 1.58 -15.35 8.27
CA GLN A 387 1.92 -14.61 9.49
C GLN A 387 1.13 -13.29 9.66
N ASP A 388 0.58 -12.78 8.58
CA ASP A 388 -0.22 -11.55 8.52
C ASP A 388 -1.73 -11.76 8.75
N ASP A 389 -2.22 -13.02 8.76
CA ASP A 389 -3.64 -13.36 8.97
C ASP A 389 -4.31 -12.67 10.16
N PRO A 390 -3.65 -12.55 11.35
CA PRO A 390 -4.27 -11.91 12.51
C PRO A 390 -4.62 -10.44 12.28
N TYR A 391 -4.00 -9.81 11.29
CA TYR A 391 -4.13 -8.38 10.98
C TYR A 391 -5.03 -8.11 9.78
N GLU A 392 -5.60 -9.15 9.14
CA GLU A 392 -6.44 -8.97 7.97
C GLU A 392 -7.57 -7.96 8.21
N MET A 393 -7.72 -7.00 7.28
CA MET A 393 -8.78 -6.02 7.35
C MET A 393 -10.14 -6.66 7.03
N GLY A 394 -11.10 -6.45 7.91
CA GLY A 394 -12.44 -6.99 7.74
C GLY A 394 -13.26 -6.20 6.71
N GLY A 395 -14.46 -6.71 6.45
CA GLY A 395 -15.41 -6.09 5.52
C GLY A 395 -15.26 -6.61 4.10
N ASP A 396 -15.94 -5.92 3.17
CA ASP A 396 -16.01 -6.36 1.78
C ASP A 396 -14.69 -6.10 1.03
N HIS A 397 -14.38 -6.96 0.06
CA HIS A 397 -13.40 -6.69 -0.98
C HIS A 397 -14.04 -5.86 -2.08
N CYS A 398 -13.37 -4.81 -2.55
CA CYS A 398 -13.97 -3.87 -3.47
C CYS A 398 -13.06 -3.51 -4.63
N PHE A 399 -13.65 -3.30 -5.81
CA PHE A 399 -13.06 -2.56 -6.91
C PHE A 399 -13.43 -1.07 -6.84
N ILE A 400 -12.59 -0.22 -7.43
CA ILE A 400 -12.87 1.20 -7.62
C ILE A 400 -13.32 1.44 -9.07
N PRO A 401 -14.56 1.87 -9.30
CA PRO A 401 -14.99 2.29 -10.63
C PRO A 401 -14.08 3.39 -11.20
N GLY A 402 -13.55 3.15 -12.41
CA GLY A 402 -12.55 3.99 -13.04
C GLY A 402 -11.10 3.73 -12.61
N GLY A 403 -10.86 2.75 -11.73
CA GLY A 403 -9.57 2.23 -11.34
C GLY A 403 -8.89 2.95 -10.17
N ASN A 404 -7.92 2.27 -9.56
CA ASN A 404 -7.17 2.73 -8.40
C ASN A 404 -6.20 3.88 -8.70
N GLY A 405 -5.93 4.17 -9.97
CA GLY A 405 -5.18 5.36 -10.41
C GLY A 405 -5.79 6.66 -9.89
N ARG A 406 -7.09 6.70 -9.61
CA ARG A 406 -7.78 7.85 -9.00
C ARG A 406 -7.20 8.24 -7.64
N PHE A 407 -6.83 7.26 -6.81
CA PHE A 407 -6.12 7.53 -5.56
C PHE A 407 -4.73 8.09 -5.80
N VAL A 408 -4.01 7.51 -6.76
CA VAL A 408 -2.65 7.92 -7.10
C VAL A 408 -2.62 9.37 -7.58
N HIS A 409 -3.50 9.74 -8.52
CA HIS A 409 -3.57 11.10 -9.05
C HIS A 409 -3.92 12.10 -7.95
N ALA A 410 -4.93 11.81 -7.15
CA ALA A 410 -5.32 12.68 -6.05
C ALA A 410 -4.24 12.81 -4.96
N LEU A 411 -3.50 11.72 -4.66
CA LEU A 411 -2.37 11.78 -3.74
C LEU A 411 -1.19 12.56 -4.31
N ALA A 412 -0.94 12.48 -5.62
CA ALA A 412 0.18 13.16 -6.28
C ALA A 412 -0.07 14.65 -6.53
N GLU A 413 -1.32 15.09 -6.47
CA GLU A 413 -1.68 16.49 -6.69
C GLU A 413 -0.92 17.42 -5.74
N ASN A 414 -0.35 18.51 -6.26
CA ASN A 414 0.39 19.51 -5.49
C ASN A 414 1.61 18.97 -4.69
N ILE A 415 2.14 17.79 -5.02
CA ILE A 415 3.40 17.29 -4.47
C ILE A 415 4.51 17.57 -5.48
N PRO A 416 5.67 18.11 -5.06
CA PRO A 416 6.83 18.29 -5.95
C PRO A 416 7.44 16.93 -6.32
N ILE A 417 7.05 16.41 -7.51
CA ILE A 417 7.52 15.13 -8.03
C ILE A 417 8.43 15.39 -9.25
N PHE A 418 9.64 14.88 -9.18
CA PHE A 418 10.62 14.93 -10.27
C PHE A 418 10.58 13.61 -11.03
N TYR A 419 9.89 13.58 -12.14
CA TYR A 419 9.75 12.42 -13.01
C TYR A 419 11.01 12.16 -13.85
N GLY A 420 11.20 10.90 -14.28
CA GLY A 420 12.37 10.49 -15.08
C GLY A 420 13.68 10.54 -14.29
N ARG A 421 13.63 10.62 -12.97
CA ARG A 421 14.79 10.64 -12.07
C ARG A 421 14.99 9.28 -11.44
N THR A 422 15.61 8.39 -12.21
CA THR A 422 16.02 7.07 -11.70
C THR A 422 17.19 7.24 -10.75
N VAL A 423 16.96 7.00 -9.46
CA VAL A 423 18.02 7.09 -8.46
C VAL A 423 19.03 5.96 -8.68
N THR A 424 20.30 6.31 -8.68
CA THR A 424 21.43 5.38 -8.89
C THR A 424 22.33 5.24 -7.66
N SER A 425 22.38 6.28 -6.80
CA SER A 425 23.18 6.24 -5.57
C SER A 425 22.54 7.11 -4.49
N VAL A 426 22.70 6.68 -3.23
CA VAL A 426 22.28 7.41 -2.03
C VAL A 426 23.47 7.47 -1.07
N ASN A 427 24.04 8.65 -0.89
CA ASN A 427 25.08 8.90 0.11
C ASN A 427 24.42 9.50 1.35
N TYR A 428 24.68 8.94 2.54
CA TYR A 428 24.08 9.39 3.78
C TYR A 428 25.10 9.41 4.92
N GLY A 429 25.06 10.46 5.76
CA GLY A 429 26.03 10.65 6.84
C GLY A 429 25.63 11.77 7.79
N CYS A 430 26.60 12.26 8.60
CA CYS A 430 26.37 13.32 9.59
C CYS A 430 25.76 14.59 8.98
N ASP A 431 26.17 14.95 7.76
CA ASP A 431 25.82 16.23 7.11
C ASP A 431 24.50 16.17 6.31
N GLY A 432 23.79 15.05 6.36
CA GLY A 432 22.54 14.85 5.64
C GLY A 432 22.62 13.74 4.62
N VAL A 433 21.86 13.89 3.53
CA VAL A 433 21.79 12.92 2.43
C VAL A 433 22.03 13.60 1.09
N LEU A 434 22.67 12.86 0.19
CA LEU A 434 22.89 13.25 -1.20
C LEU A 434 22.44 12.12 -2.10
N VAL A 435 21.41 12.37 -2.94
CA VAL A 435 20.78 11.38 -3.79
C VAL A 435 21.09 11.69 -5.25
N TYR A 436 21.73 10.76 -5.94
CA TYR A 436 22.12 10.90 -7.34
C TYR A 436 21.13 10.20 -8.26
N SER A 437 20.81 10.83 -9.37
CA SER A 437 19.96 10.28 -10.42
C SER A 437 20.76 9.92 -11.67
N ASN A 438 20.16 9.11 -12.53
CA ASN A 438 20.73 8.73 -13.84
C ASN A 438 20.92 9.91 -14.80
N THR A 439 20.40 11.08 -14.48
CA THR A 439 20.57 12.30 -15.30
C THR A 439 21.80 13.12 -14.88
N GLY A 440 22.63 12.63 -13.97
CA GLY A 440 23.77 13.36 -13.42
C GLY A 440 23.37 14.45 -12.39
N GLN A 441 22.08 14.51 -12.00
CA GLN A 441 21.61 15.44 -10.98
C GLN A 441 21.78 14.82 -9.61
N ALA A 442 22.22 15.64 -8.64
CA ALA A 442 22.27 15.29 -7.23
C ALA A 442 21.29 16.17 -6.43
N PHE A 443 20.59 15.56 -5.50
CA PHE A 443 19.60 16.19 -4.64
C PHE A 443 20.10 16.11 -3.19
N ARG A 444 20.19 17.24 -2.52
CA ARG A 444 20.62 17.32 -1.12
C ARG A 444 19.43 17.53 -0.21
N GLY A 445 19.37 16.79 0.90
CA GLY A 445 18.36 16.93 1.94
C GLY A 445 18.92 16.56 3.32
N ASP A 446 18.14 16.81 4.37
CA ASP A 446 18.52 16.42 5.74
C ASP A 446 18.33 14.91 5.96
N MET A 447 17.32 14.34 5.33
CA MET A 447 16.95 12.92 5.41
C MET A 447 16.42 12.42 4.08
N ALA A 448 16.46 11.11 3.87
CA ALA A 448 15.84 10.47 2.72
C ALA A 448 14.92 9.33 3.14
N LEU A 449 13.86 9.10 2.36
CA LEU A 449 12.95 7.97 2.47
C LEU A 449 13.01 7.14 1.18
N CYS A 450 13.51 5.92 1.28
CA CYS A 450 13.56 4.97 0.18
C CYS A 450 12.28 4.14 0.15
N THR A 451 11.50 4.23 -0.95
CA THR A 451 10.24 3.48 -1.13
C THR A 451 10.27 2.57 -2.36
N VAL A 452 11.46 2.24 -2.84
CA VAL A 452 11.61 1.36 -4.00
C VAL A 452 11.15 -0.06 -3.68
N PRO A 453 10.60 -0.81 -4.66
CA PRO A 453 10.19 -2.19 -4.45
C PRO A 453 11.34 -3.09 -4.02
N LEU A 454 11.04 -4.15 -3.26
CA LEU A 454 12.03 -5.14 -2.83
C LEU A 454 12.82 -5.73 -4.00
N GLY A 455 12.19 -5.95 -5.17
CA GLY A 455 12.87 -6.43 -6.37
C GLY A 455 14.00 -5.50 -6.85
N VAL A 456 13.82 -4.18 -6.70
CA VAL A 456 14.88 -3.18 -7.02
C VAL A 456 16.03 -3.27 -6.03
N LEU A 457 15.74 -3.45 -4.74
CA LEU A 457 16.77 -3.66 -3.69
C LEU A 457 17.52 -4.97 -3.92
N LYS A 458 16.83 -6.07 -4.22
CA LYS A 458 17.44 -7.36 -4.57
C LYS A 458 18.36 -7.27 -5.80
N LYS A 459 17.98 -6.46 -6.77
CA LYS A 459 18.77 -6.26 -8.00
C LYS A 459 20.03 -5.43 -7.76
N GLY A 460 20.11 -4.69 -6.63
CA GLY A 460 21.26 -3.84 -6.33
C GLY A 460 21.41 -2.64 -7.28
N SER A 461 20.32 -2.16 -7.86
CA SER A 461 20.34 -1.05 -8.84
C SER A 461 20.72 0.30 -8.24
N ILE A 462 20.63 0.43 -6.91
CA ILE A 462 20.97 1.64 -6.17
C ILE A 462 22.17 1.36 -5.28
N GLN A 463 23.22 2.18 -5.41
CA GLN A 463 24.38 2.12 -4.53
C GLN A 463 24.12 2.94 -3.26
N PHE A 464 24.27 2.34 -2.11
CA PHE A 464 24.18 3.02 -0.81
C PHE A 464 25.60 3.26 -0.27
N LYS A 465 25.87 4.49 0.21
CA LYS A 465 27.15 4.88 0.78
C LYS A 465 26.91 5.63 2.12
N PRO A 466 27.32 5.03 3.26
CA PRO A 466 27.89 3.69 3.43
C PRO A 466 26.99 2.56 2.92
N GLU A 467 27.53 1.35 2.79
CA GLU A 467 26.71 0.17 2.48
C GLU A 467 25.66 -0.06 3.56
N LEU A 468 24.52 -0.65 3.16
CA LEU A 468 23.49 -1.02 4.12
C LEU A 468 24.04 -2.03 5.13
N PRO A 469 23.56 -2.01 6.40
CA PRO A 469 23.97 -3.01 7.39
C PRO A 469 23.77 -4.44 6.90
N VAL A 470 24.69 -5.35 7.22
CA VAL A 470 24.66 -6.76 6.81
C VAL A 470 23.30 -7.40 7.10
N LYS A 471 22.73 -7.18 8.31
CA LYS A 471 21.40 -7.65 8.70
C LYS A 471 20.32 -7.28 7.68
N LYS A 472 20.33 -6.01 7.22
CA LYS A 472 19.38 -5.52 6.22
C LYS A 472 19.61 -6.12 4.83
N GLN A 473 20.87 -6.26 4.43
CA GLN A 473 21.23 -6.92 3.15
C GLN A 473 20.76 -8.38 3.12
N GLU A 474 20.89 -9.09 4.23
CA GLU A 474 20.44 -10.47 4.38
C GLU A 474 18.91 -10.58 4.34
N ALA A 475 18.17 -9.69 5.02
CA ALA A 475 16.71 -9.63 4.95
C ALA A 475 16.23 -9.34 3.53
N ILE A 476 16.88 -8.41 2.79
CA ILE A 476 16.63 -8.17 1.36
C ILE A 476 16.80 -9.45 0.54
N LYS A 477 17.80 -10.26 0.83
CA LYS A 477 18.05 -11.53 0.11
C LYS A 477 17.01 -12.59 0.47
N ARG A 478 16.70 -12.76 1.78
CA ARG A 478 15.81 -13.82 2.27
C ARG A 478 14.36 -13.65 1.86
N LEU A 479 13.76 -12.46 2.03
CA LEU A 479 12.35 -12.27 1.66
C LEU A 479 12.10 -12.62 0.20
N GLY A 480 11.00 -13.32 -0.07
CA GLY A 480 10.55 -13.60 -1.42
C GLY A 480 10.01 -12.33 -2.11
N PHE A 481 10.15 -12.27 -3.43
CA PHE A 481 9.51 -11.24 -4.26
C PHE A 481 8.99 -11.88 -5.52
N GLY A 482 7.69 -12.02 -5.62
CA GLY A 482 7.04 -12.91 -6.55
C GLY A 482 6.54 -12.25 -7.82
N LEU A 483 5.85 -13.04 -8.64
CA LEU A 483 5.42 -12.63 -9.97
C LEU A 483 3.95 -12.98 -10.21
N LEU A 484 3.18 -11.98 -10.60
CA LEU A 484 1.81 -12.08 -11.10
C LEU A 484 1.67 -11.20 -12.33
N ASN A 485 1.12 -11.74 -13.40
CA ASN A 485 0.84 -10.98 -14.61
C ASN A 485 -0.63 -11.03 -15.01
N LYS A 486 -1.01 -10.12 -15.92
CA LYS A 486 -2.37 -9.92 -16.40
C LYS A 486 -2.40 -9.80 -17.92
N VAL A 487 -3.46 -10.33 -18.52
CA VAL A 487 -3.86 -10.01 -19.89
C VAL A 487 -5.18 -9.25 -19.80
N ALA A 488 -5.19 -8.01 -20.22
CA ALA A 488 -6.39 -7.19 -20.31
C ALA A 488 -6.88 -7.13 -21.76
N LEU A 489 -8.16 -7.39 -21.98
CA LEU A 489 -8.80 -7.48 -23.29
C LEU A 489 -10.02 -6.57 -23.33
N LEU A 490 -9.97 -5.52 -24.16
CA LEU A 490 -11.08 -4.64 -24.44
C LEU A 490 -11.84 -5.18 -25.65
N PHE A 491 -13.10 -5.56 -25.46
CA PHE A 491 -13.93 -6.12 -26.52
C PHE A 491 -14.90 -5.09 -27.12
N PRO A 492 -15.49 -5.31 -28.30
CA PRO A 492 -16.50 -4.42 -28.87
C PRO A 492 -17.80 -4.40 -28.06
N TYR A 493 -18.14 -5.52 -27.43
CA TYR A 493 -19.33 -5.69 -26.60
C TYR A 493 -19.11 -6.80 -25.55
N THR A 494 -19.95 -6.81 -24.52
CA THR A 494 -19.94 -7.85 -23.47
C THR A 494 -20.64 -9.10 -24.00
N PHE A 495 -19.93 -10.22 -24.10
CA PHE A 495 -20.45 -11.53 -24.51
C PHE A 495 -20.52 -12.55 -23.35
N TRP A 496 -20.03 -12.19 -22.18
CA TRP A 496 -20.07 -12.98 -20.95
C TRP A 496 -21.16 -12.49 -19.99
N ASP A 497 -21.43 -13.25 -18.94
CA ASP A 497 -22.39 -12.86 -17.91
C ASP A 497 -21.84 -11.68 -17.07
N SER A 498 -22.31 -10.46 -17.35
CA SER A 498 -21.94 -9.24 -16.61
C SER A 498 -22.52 -9.17 -15.20
N SER A 499 -23.41 -10.10 -14.82
CA SER A 499 -23.88 -10.22 -13.43
C SER A 499 -22.83 -10.83 -12.50
N ARG A 500 -21.74 -11.35 -13.04
CA ARG A 500 -20.61 -11.95 -12.33
C ARG A 500 -19.38 -11.04 -12.44
N ASP A 501 -18.60 -10.98 -11.38
CA ASP A 501 -17.34 -10.24 -11.39
C ASP A 501 -16.16 -11.16 -11.74
N THR A 502 -16.36 -12.49 -11.63
CA THR A 502 -15.31 -13.47 -11.86
C THR A 502 -15.83 -14.76 -12.46
N PHE A 503 -14.94 -15.46 -13.15
CA PHE A 503 -15.08 -16.87 -13.50
C PHE A 503 -13.69 -17.52 -13.60
N GLY A 504 -13.62 -18.82 -13.31
CA GLY A 504 -12.37 -19.58 -13.36
C GLY A 504 -12.31 -20.54 -14.54
N HIS A 505 -11.10 -20.93 -14.91
CA HIS A 505 -10.80 -21.93 -15.93
C HIS A 505 -9.81 -22.95 -15.36
N LEU A 506 -10.13 -24.23 -15.57
CA LEU A 506 -9.32 -25.37 -15.15
C LEU A 506 -8.42 -25.82 -16.30
N THR A 507 -7.29 -26.43 -15.98
CA THR A 507 -6.36 -27.03 -16.94
C THR A 507 -6.05 -28.47 -16.58
N GLU A 508 -5.79 -29.31 -17.59
CA GLU A 508 -5.37 -30.71 -17.40
C GLU A 508 -3.91 -30.81 -16.94
N ASN A 509 -3.10 -29.80 -17.27
CA ASN A 509 -1.67 -29.77 -16.97
C ASN A 509 -1.41 -29.03 -15.65
N SER A 510 -1.10 -29.75 -14.61
CA SER A 510 -0.78 -29.21 -13.28
C SER A 510 0.33 -28.13 -13.29
N ASN A 511 1.30 -28.23 -14.23
CA ASN A 511 2.37 -27.22 -14.36
C ASN A 511 1.88 -25.91 -14.99
N GLN A 512 0.70 -25.93 -15.64
CA GLN A 512 0.06 -24.76 -16.22
C GLN A 512 -1.15 -24.27 -15.40
N ARG A 513 -1.32 -24.77 -14.18
CA ARG A 513 -2.49 -24.46 -13.33
C ARG A 513 -2.75 -22.97 -13.14
N GLY A 514 -1.72 -22.11 -13.23
CA GLY A 514 -1.82 -20.66 -13.13
C GLY A 514 -2.05 -19.92 -14.45
N GLU A 515 -2.12 -20.61 -15.62
CA GLU A 515 -2.30 -19.97 -16.92
C GLU A 515 -3.79 -19.63 -17.14
N PHE A 516 -4.12 -18.34 -17.09
CA PHE A 516 -5.49 -17.81 -17.25
C PHE A 516 -6.54 -18.52 -16.38
N PHE A 517 -6.15 -18.92 -15.17
CA PHE A 517 -6.97 -19.71 -14.26
C PHE A 517 -8.16 -18.92 -13.68
N LEU A 518 -8.09 -17.58 -13.71
CA LEU A 518 -9.10 -16.68 -13.17
C LEU A 518 -9.27 -15.46 -14.07
N PHE A 519 -10.51 -15.12 -14.37
CA PHE A 519 -10.90 -13.94 -15.14
C PHE A 519 -11.66 -12.97 -14.26
N TYR A 520 -11.33 -11.67 -14.37
CA TYR A 520 -12.12 -10.58 -13.85
C TYR A 520 -12.99 -9.97 -14.95
N SER A 521 -14.30 -9.90 -14.70
CA SER A 521 -15.23 -9.11 -15.50
C SER A 521 -15.26 -7.68 -14.95
N TYR A 522 -14.60 -6.79 -15.65
CA TYR A 522 -14.50 -5.38 -15.24
C TYR A 522 -15.61 -4.49 -15.80
N THR A 523 -16.61 -5.04 -16.49
CA THR A 523 -17.70 -4.30 -17.13
C THR A 523 -18.38 -3.32 -16.17
N SER A 524 -18.63 -3.73 -14.93
CA SER A 524 -19.29 -2.90 -13.90
C SER A 524 -18.44 -1.74 -13.40
N VAL A 525 -17.12 -1.79 -13.59
CA VAL A 525 -16.17 -0.82 -12.97
C VAL A 525 -15.29 -0.12 -13.99
N ALA A 526 -15.05 -0.71 -15.16
CA ALA A 526 -14.15 -0.16 -16.17
C ALA A 526 -14.79 0.90 -17.07
N GLY A 527 -16.11 0.96 -17.13
CA GLY A 527 -16.85 1.81 -18.06
C GLY A 527 -16.92 1.27 -19.49
N GLY A 528 -16.54 0.01 -19.70
CA GLY A 528 -16.59 -0.66 -21.01
C GLY A 528 -16.44 -2.18 -20.90
N PRO A 529 -16.60 -2.94 -22.02
CA PRO A 529 -16.56 -4.38 -22.07
C PRO A 529 -15.12 -4.91 -21.93
N LEU A 530 -14.65 -5.01 -20.70
CA LEU A 530 -13.28 -5.39 -20.35
C LEU A 530 -13.23 -6.71 -19.57
N LEU A 531 -12.38 -7.63 -20.01
CA LEU A 531 -11.96 -8.82 -19.27
C LEU A 531 -10.47 -8.72 -18.92
N ILE A 532 -10.11 -9.26 -17.75
CA ILE A 532 -8.73 -9.39 -17.31
C ILE A 532 -8.50 -10.86 -16.95
N ALA A 533 -7.56 -11.52 -17.62
CA ALA A 533 -7.09 -12.86 -17.26
C ALA A 533 -5.85 -12.76 -16.38
N LEU A 534 -5.77 -13.56 -15.33
CA LEU A 534 -4.65 -13.64 -14.41
C LEU A 534 -3.71 -14.78 -14.79
N VAL A 535 -2.41 -14.54 -14.59
CA VAL A 535 -1.35 -15.54 -14.80
C VAL A 535 -0.47 -15.60 -13.56
N ALA A 536 -0.44 -16.76 -12.89
CA ALA A 536 0.24 -17.00 -11.62
C ALA A 536 1.21 -18.19 -11.70
N GLY A 537 1.97 -18.43 -10.67
CA GLY A 537 2.84 -19.59 -10.50
C GLY A 537 3.90 -19.70 -11.61
N GLU A 538 4.24 -20.94 -12.01
CA GLU A 538 5.17 -21.25 -13.11
C GLU A 538 4.74 -20.60 -14.44
N SER A 539 3.42 -20.56 -14.69
CA SER A 539 2.87 -19.92 -15.89
C SER A 539 3.22 -18.44 -15.99
N ALA A 540 3.33 -17.72 -14.86
CA ALA A 540 3.72 -16.31 -14.87
C ALA A 540 5.19 -16.13 -15.31
N ILE A 541 6.07 -17.06 -14.97
CA ILE A 541 7.49 -17.04 -15.35
C ILE A 541 7.63 -17.28 -16.86
N GLU A 542 6.89 -18.24 -17.39
CA GLU A 542 6.88 -18.54 -18.84
C GLU A 542 6.20 -17.42 -19.63
N PHE A 543 5.17 -16.82 -19.06
CA PHE A 543 4.48 -15.67 -19.66
C PHE A 543 5.40 -14.49 -19.94
N GLU A 544 6.38 -14.21 -19.05
CA GLU A 544 7.37 -13.12 -19.28
C GLU A 544 8.19 -13.32 -20.58
N LYS A 545 8.40 -14.56 -21.00
CA LYS A 545 9.19 -14.92 -22.18
C LYS A 545 8.34 -15.00 -23.45
N THR A 546 7.03 -15.25 -23.30
CA THR A 546 6.11 -15.47 -24.42
C THR A 546 5.73 -14.12 -25.07
N PRO A 547 5.76 -14.00 -26.42
CA PRO A 547 5.33 -12.78 -27.11
C PRO A 547 3.90 -12.36 -26.73
N PRO A 548 3.61 -11.06 -26.58
CA PRO A 548 2.27 -10.61 -26.19
C PRO A 548 1.13 -11.10 -27.10
N LYS A 549 1.38 -11.20 -28.41
CA LYS A 549 0.41 -11.70 -29.38
C LYS A 549 0.01 -13.15 -29.08
N ASP A 550 0.99 -14.00 -28.77
CA ASP A 550 0.76 -15.41 -28.48
C ASP A 550 0.06 -15.59 -27.14
N CYS A 551 0.38 -14.76 -26.14
CA CYS A 551 -0.35 -14.73 -24.88
C CYS A 551 -1.82 -14.36 -25.06
N VAL A 552 -2.11 -13.38 -25.90
CA VAL A 552 -3.48 -12.95 -26.22
C VAL A 552 -4.22 -14.05 -26.94
N GLU A 553 -3.61 -14.69 -27.94
CA GLU A 553 -4.26 -15.77 -28.70
C GLU A 553 -4.60 -16.97 -27.81
N LYS A 554 -3.68 -17.43 -26.97
CA LYS A 554 -3.93 -18.48 -25.98
C LYS A 554 -5.10 -18.11 -25.05
N CYS A 555 -5.15 -16.87 -24.58
CA CYS A 555 -6.25 -16.39 -23.75
C CYS A 555 -7.59 -16.42 -24.50
N LEU A 556 -7.60 -16.01 -25.77
CA LEU A 556 -8.79 -16.08 -26.62
C LEU A 556 -9.23 -17.53 -26.91
N GLU A 557 -8.31 -18.48 -27.05
CA GLU A 557 -8.62 -19.90 -27.19
C GLU A 557 -9.37 -20.42 -25.95
N VAL A 558 -8.94 -20.05 -24.74
CA VAL A 558 -9.66 -20.39 -23.50
C VAL A 558 -11.08 -19.81 -23.52
N LEU A 559 -11.23 -18.54 -23.86
CA LEU A 559 -12.55 -17.90 -23.96
C LEU A 559 -13.44 -18.55 -25.00
N ARG A 560 -12.90 -18.90 -26.18
CA ARG A 560 -13.64 -19.62 -27.24
C ARG A 560 -14.11 -20.99 -26.76
N LYS A 561 -13.28 -21.74 -26.06
CA LYS A 561 -13.69 -23.06 -25.50
C LYS A 561 -14.84 -22.91 -24.50
N ILE A 562 -14.85 -21.85 -23.69
CA ILE A 562 -15.91 -21.62 -22.69
C ILE A 562 -17.23 -21.16 -23.33
N PHE A 563 -17.16 -20.25 -24.33
CA PHE A 563 -18.34 -19.53 -24.80
C PHE A 563 -18.89 -20.05 -26.13
N THR A 564 -18.07 -20.58 -27.07
CA THR A 564 -18.52 -21.06 -28.36
C THR A 564 -19.49 -22.25 -28.26
N PRO A 565 -19.29 -23.24 -27.36
CA PRO A 565 -20.27 -24.32 -27.18
C PRO A 565 -21.65 -23.85 -26.72
N LYS A 566 -21.74 -22.67 -26.12
CA LYS A 566 -22.99 -22.02 -25.70
C LYS A 566 -23.64 -21.19 -26.82
N GLY A 567 -23.13 -21.27 -28.05
CA GLY A 567 -23.63 -20.50 -29.19
C GLY A 567 -23.17 -19.01 -29.17
N VAL A 568 -22.21 -18.66 -28.33
CA VAL A 568 -21.71 -17.28 -28.21
C VAL A 568 -20.43 -17.14 -29.01
N GLN A 569 -20.42 -16.22 -29.97
CA GLN A 569 -19.22 -15.89 -30.73
C GLN A 569 -18.32 -14.98 -29.91
N VAL A 570 -17.06 -15.37 -29.67
CA VAL A 570 -16.05 -14.56 -29.03
C VAL A 570 -15.42 -13.64 -30.07
N PRO A 571 -15.60 -12.29 -29.98
CA PRO A 571 -15.02 -11.37 -30.93
C PRO A 571 -13.52 -11.19 -30.66
N ASN A 572 -12.78 -10.66 -31.62
CA ASN A 572 -11.42 -10.21 -31.39
C ASN A 572 -11.43 -8.95 -30.50
N PRO A 573 -10.48 -8.79 -29.60
CA PRO A 573 -10.37 -7.60 -28.77
C PRO A 573 -9.97 -6.37 -29.61
N LEU A 574 -10.53 -5.22 -29.28
CA LEU A 574 -10.21 -3.93 -29.89
C LEU A 574 -8.84 -3.42 -29.47
N GLU A 575 -8.48 -3.66 -28.23
CA GLU A 575 -7.16 -3.43 -27.65
C GLU A 575 -6.81 -4.53 -26.65
N SER A 576 -5.54 -4.87 -26.53
CA SER A 576 -5.05 -5.84 -25.53
C SER A 576 -3.78 -5.32 -24.87
N VAL A 577 -3.58 -5.68 -23.60
CA VAL A 577 -2.40 -5.34 -22.83
C VAL A 577 -1.95 -6.54 -22.01
N CYS A 578 -0.70 -6.95 -22.20
CA CYS A 578 -0.02 -7.93 -21.35
C CYS A 578 0.93 -7.21 -20.38
N THR A 579 0.79 -7.44 -19.09
CA THR A 579 1.76 -6.91 -18.12
C THR A 579 3.06 -7.71 -18.16
N ARG A 580 4.15 -7.11 -17.69
CA ARG A 580 5.49 -7.70 -17.61
C ARG A 580 6.18 -7.18 -16.34
N TRP A 581 5.62 -7.52 -15.18
CA TRP A 581 6.13 -7.00 -13.91
C TRP A 581 7.51 -7.55 -13.53
N GLY A 582 7.85 -8.76 -14.00
CA GLY A 582 9.15 -9.40 -13.74
C GLY A 582 10.30 -8.71 -14.45
N THR A 583 10.10 -8.32 -15.72
CA THR A 583 11.12 -7.63 -16.54
C THR A 583 11.06 -6.11 -16.42
N ASP A 584 10.06 -5.56 -15.72
CA ASP A 584 9.96 -4.13 -15.44
C ASP A 584 11.11 -3.65 -14.54
N ARG A 585 11.97 -2.76 -15.06
CA ARG A 585 13.18 -2.28 -14.40
C ARG A 585 12.96 -1.52 -13.07
N PHE A 586 11.74 -1.08 -12.80
CA PHE A 586 11.39 -0.36 -11.58
C PHE A 586 10.67 -1.21 -10.54
N THR A 587 10.49 -2.52 -10.82
CA THR A 587 9.82 -3.43 -9.89
C THR A 587 10.56 -4.75 -9.75
N HIS A 588 10.95 -5.41 -10.87
CA HIS A 588 11.53 -6.75 -10.92
C HIS A 588 10.69 -7.79 -10.19
N GLY A 589 9.36 -7.72 -10.36
CA GLY A 589 8.37 -8.58 -9.70
C GLY A 589 7.11 -7.82 -9.31
N SER A 590 6.19 -8.50 -8.63
CA SER A 590 4.86 -7.98 -8.30
C SER A 590 4.74 -7.57 -6.84
N TYR A 591 4.93 -8.48 -5.89
CA TYR A 591 4.86 -8.21 -4.45
C TYR A 591 5.63 -9.25 -3.63
N SER A 592 5.85 -8.90 -2.34
CA SER A 592 6.65 -9.70 -1.43
C SER A 592 5.87 -10.86 -0.80
N TYR A 593 6.58 -11.90 -0.40
CA TYR A 593 6.06 -13.05 0.34
C TYR A 593 7.13 -13.61 1.29
N VAL A 594 6.71 -14.42 2.24
CA VAL A 594 7.65 -15.10 3.15
C VAL A 594 8.08 -16.44 2.52
N THR A 595 9.34 -16.53 2.11
CA THR A 595 9.93 -17.73 1.54
C THR A 595 10.47 -18.64 2.66
N VAL A 596 10.77 -19.91 2.32
CA VAL A 596 11.44 -20.84 3.23
C VAL A 596 12.72 -20.20 3.81
N GLY A 597 12.85 -20.23 5.13
CA GLY A 597 13.97 -19.62 5.85
C GLY A 597 13.88 -18.12 6.09
N ALA A 598 12.77 -17.47 5.69
CA ALA A 598 12.44 -16.10 6.05
C ALA A 598 11.31 -16.07 7.09
N SER A 599 11.13 -14.93 7.73
CA SER A 599 10.04 -14.70 8.70
C SER A 599 9.48 -13.29 8.60
N GLY A 600 8.44 -13.01 9.41
CA GLY A 600 7.92 -11.66 9.58
C GLY A 600 8.96 -10.64 10.06
N ASP A 601 9.98 -11.09 10.80
CA ASP A 601 11.05 -10.22 11.30
C ASP A 601 11.88 -9.60 10.16
N ASP A 602 11.96 -10.24 9.00
CA ASP A 602 12.65 -9.68 7.85
C ASP A 602 11.98 -8.42 7.29
N TYR A 603 10.64 -8.31 7.40
CA TYR A 603 9.92 -7.07 7.09
C TYR A 603 10.26 -5.94 8.06
N ASP A 604 10.39 -6.27 9.36
CA ASP A 604 10.75 -5.32 10.40
C ASP A 604 12.20 -4.83 10.20
N ILE A 605 13.14 -5.74 9.90
CA ILE A 605 14.53 -5.40 9.55
C ILE A 605 14.59 -4.50 8.31
N LEU A 606 13.76 -4.78 7.29
CA LEU A 606 13.69 -3.92 6.12
C LEU A 606 13.17 -2.52 6.44
N SER A 607 12.33 -2.38 7.45
CA SER A 607 11.79 -1.09 7.87
C SER A 607 12.77 -0.23 8.67
N GLU A 608 13.76 -0.82 9.32
CA GLU A 608 14.73 -0.11 10.16
C GLU A 608 15.43 1.03 9.38
N SER A 609 15.50 2.22 9.97
CA SER A 609 16.29 3.32 9.42
C SER A 609 17.79 3.07 9.62
N VAL A 610 18.62 3.70 8.78
CA VAL A 610 20.08 3.60 8.84
C VAL A 610 20.74 4.98 8.87
N GLY A 611 22.05 5.03 9.19
CA GLY A 611 22.80 6.27 9.22
C GLY A 611 22.31 7.22 10.32
N ASP A 612 22.04 6.67 11.50
CA ASP A 612 21.49 7.44 12.64
C ASP A 612 20.19 8.20 12.28
N GLY A 613 19.29 7.54 11.52
CA GLY A 613 18.03 8.12 11.05
C GLY A 613 18.20 9.15 9.94
N ARG A 614 19.19 8.97 9.05
CA ARG A 614 19.32 9.76 7.81
C ARG A 614 18.57 9.13 6.64
N LEU A 615 18.55 7.79 6.57
CA LEU A 615 17.89 7.06 5.50
C LEU A 615 16.84 6.10 6.09
N PHE A 616 15.59 6.28 5.68
CA PHE A 616 14.40 5.53 6.09
C PHE A 616 13.90 4.64 4.95
N PHE A 617 13.08 3.62 5.29
CA PHE A 617 12.58 2.66 4.31
C PHE A 617 11.07 2.43 4.49
N ALA A 618 10.30 2.61 3.41
CA ALA A 618 8.88 2.31 3.35
C ALA A 618 8.54 1.51 2.07
N GLY A 619 7.34 1.01 1.98
CA GLY A 619 6.83 0.16 0.92
C GLY A 619 6.14 -1.06 1.51
N GLU A 620 5.39 -1.82 0.70
CA GLU A 620 4.65 -2.99 1.19
C GLU A 620 5.57 -4.06 1.82
N ALA A 621 6.81 -4.19 1.30
CA ALA A 621 7.81 -5.13 1.81
C ALA A 621 8.51 -4.67 3.11
N THR A 622 8.10 -3.56 3.70
CA THR A 622 8.51 -3.07 5.03
C THR A 622 7.37 -3.11 6.05
N ASN A 623 6.28 -3.79 5.72
CA ASN A 623 5.10 -3.85 6.57
C ASN A 623 4.74 -5.30 6.88
N ARG A 624 5.14 -5.79 8.05
CA ARG A 624 4.88 -7.15 8.52
C ARG A 624 3.40 -7.50 8.62
N ARG A 625 2.56 -6.52 9.03
CA ARG A 625 1.14 -6.73 9.28
C ARG A 625 0.29 -6.76 8.00
N TYR A 626 0.73 -6.03 6.98
CA TYR A 626 0.02 -5.86 5.70
C TYR A 626 0.96 -5.94 4.49
N PRO A 627 1.81 -6.99 4.39
CA PRO A 627 2.71 -7.13 3.24
C PRO A 627 1.90 -7.32 1.96
N ALA A 628 2.51 -7.08 0.82
CA ALA A 628 1.92 -7.31 -0.51
C ALA A 628 0.64 -6.48 -0.82
N THR A 629 0.26 -5.53 0.03
CA THR A 629 -1.00 -4.78 -0.11
C THR A 629 -0.80 -3.30 -0.41
N MET A 630 -1.79 -2.70 -1.10
CA MET A 630 -1.82 -1.26 -1.37
C MET A 630 -1.92 -0.46 -0.07
N HIS A 631 -2.77 -0.90 0.87
CA HIS A 631 -2.92 -0.21 2.16
C HIS A 631 -1.69 -0.38 3.05
N GLY A 632 -1.01 -1.52 3.01
CA GLY A 632 0.25 -1.72 3.73
C GLY A 632 1.36 -0.80 3.22
N ALA A 633 1.43 -0.58 1.91
CA ALA A 633 2.33 0.42 1.34
C ALA A 633 2.00 1.84 1.87
N MET A 634 0.72 2.23 1.89
CA MET A 634 0.27 3.53 2.39
C MET A 634 0.60 3.70 3.89
N LEU A 635 0.28 2.70 4.71
CA LEU A 635 0.55 2.71 6.15
C LEU A 635 2.04 2.78 6.48
N SER A 636 2.89 2.10 5.70
CA SER A 636 4.35 2.21 5.85
C SER A 636 4.85 3.64 5.59
N GLY A 637 4.23 4.37 4.66
CA GLY A 637 4.52 5.77 4.41
C GLY A 637 4.19 6.67 5.59
N PHE A 638 3.06 6.47 6.26
CA PHE A 638 2.68 7.19 7.48
C PHE A 638 3.63 6.86 8.65
N ARG A 639 3.96 5.57 8.85
CA ARG A 639 4.92 5.12 9.86
C ARG A 639 6.25 5.86 9.72
N GLU A 640 6.81 5.88 8.51
CA GLU A 640 8.11 6.50 8.31
C GLU A 640 8.05 8.03 8.37
N ALA A 641 6.95 8.66 7.99
CA ALA A 641 6.77 10.09 8.20
C ALA A 641 6.78 10.46 9.69
N ALA A 642 6.16 9.64 10.55
CA ALA A 642 6.21 9.82 12.01
C ALA A 642 7.63 9.57 12.56
N ASN A 643 8.34 8.55 12.06
CA ASN A 643 9.72 8.27 12.46
C ASN A 643 10.69 9.40 12.07
N ILE A 644 10.52 9.99 10.88
CA ILE A 644 11.26 11.14 10.39
C ILE A 644 11.00 12.36 11.29
N GLU A 645 9.74 12.63 11.61
CA GLU A 645 9.37 13.73 12.53
C GLU A 645 9.99 13.55 13.92
N LYS A 646 9.88 12.34 14.49
CA LYS A 646 10.48 11.99 15.78
C LYS A 646 12.00 12.20 15.78
N THR A 647 12.67 11.79 14.71
CA THR A 647 14.12 11.94 14.54
C THR A 647 14.53 13.41 14.42
N ALA A 648 13.80 14.19 13.62
CA ALA A 648 14.03 15.61 13.46
C ALA A 648 13.85 16.37 14.79
N ARG A 649 12.81 16.03 15.56
CA ARG A 649 12.57 16.59 16.90
C ARG A 649 13.70 16.27 17.88
N LYS A 650 14.17 15.01 17.91
CA LYS A 650 15.31 14.61 18.75
C LYS A 650 16.59 15.38 18.41
N ARG A 651 16.84 15.62 17.11
CA ARG A 651 18.01 16.41 16.68
C ARG A 651 17.89 17.87 17.07
N ALA A 652 16.70 18.47 16.95
CA ALA A 652 16.47 19.85 17.35
C ALA A 652 16.63 20.09 18.87
N GLN A 653 16.47 19.05 19.68
CA GLN A 653 16.61 19.11 21.15
C GLN A 653 18.02 18.85 21.65
N LYS A 654 18.94 18.27 20.83
CA LYS A 654 20.33 18.14 21.21
C LYS A 654 20.95 19.56 21.25
N PRO A 655 21.50 20.03 22.38
CA PRO A 655 22.27 21.27 22.40
C PRO A 655 23.41 21.11 21.38
N SER A 656 23.70 22.18 20.64
CA SER A 656 24.91 22.21 19.84
C SER A 656 26.09 22.10 20.78
N GLU A 657 26.70 20.93 20.89
CA GLU A 657 28.03 20.77 21.51
C GLU A 657 29.12 21.36 20.59
N SER A 658 28.91 22.59 20.12
CA SER A 658 29.93 23.35 19.42
C SER A 658 30.44 24.46 20.30
N GLY A 659 31.13 24.07 21.34
CA GLY A 659 32.03 24.86 22.09
C GLY A 659 33.39 24.17 22.16
N ASN A 660 33.98 23.84 21.02
CA ASN A 660 35.43 23.64 20.89
C ASN A 660 35.81 23.94 19.45
N ASP A 661 36.76 24.81 19.34
CA ASP A 661 37.40 25.33 18.16
C ASP A 661 37.64 24.20 17.11
N ILE A 662 36.95 24.31 16.00
CA ILE A 662 37.34 23.60 14.77
C ILE A 662 38.58 24.38 14.30
N GLU A 663 39.76 23.87 14.56
CA GLU A 663 40.92 24.20 13.74
C GLU A 663 40.57 23.97 12.29
N MET A 664 40.44 25.07 11.58
CA MET A 664 40.35 25.04 10.09
C MET A 664 41.65 24.44 9.59
N VAL A 665 41.61 23.17 9.22
CA VAL A 665 42.63 22.62 8.34
C VAL A 665 42.42 23.28 7.00
N ASP A 666 43.30 24.18 6.68
CA ASP A 666 43.42 24.88 5.42
C ASP A 666 43.72 23.85 4.33
N VAL A 667 42.69 23.32 3.70
CA VAL A 667 42.80 22.54 2.45
C VAL A 667 42.77 23.56 1.34
N GLY A 668 43.91 23.71 0.69
CA GLY A 668 44.19 24.74 -0.29
C GLY A 668 43.08 24.95 -1.33
N ASP A 669 42.81 26.20 -1.55
CA ASP A 669 41.68 26.83 -2.24
C ASP A 669 41.64 26.61 -3.77
N ASN A 670 42.28 25.59 -4.33
CA ASN A 670 42.41 25.48 -5.80
C ASN A 670 41.83 24.24 -6.48
N ASP A 671 41.24 23.28 -5.74
CA ASP A 671 40.73 22.04 -6.40
C ASP A 671 39.21 21.81 -6.25
N LEU A 672 38.48 22.67 -5.55
CA LEU A 672 37.02 22.52 -5.35
C LEU A 672 36.15 23.43 -6.21
N ASP A 673 36.69 24.54 -6.75
CA ASP A 673 35.94 25.50 -7.56
C ASP A 673 35.70 25.06 -9.01
N ASP A 674 36.47 24.08 -9.51
CA ASP A 674 36.27 23.54 -10.88
C ASP A 674 35.29 22.35 -10.95
N LEU A 675 34.91 21.75 -9.82
CA LEU A 675 34.01 20.59 -9.79
C LEU A 675 32.52 20.91 -9.69
N PHE A 676 32.15 22.12 -9.24
CA PHE A 676 30.74 22.45 -9.02
C PHE A 676 30.42 23.88 -9.41
N ARG A 677 30.08 24.13 -10.67
CA ARG A 677 29.29 25.32 -11.02
C ARG A 677 27.84 25.09 -10.61
N VAL A 678 27.50 25.60 -9.43
CA VAL A 678 26.13 25.66 -8.92
C VAL A 678 25.33 26.62 -9.77
N ALA A 679 24.44 26.11 -10.59
CA ALA A 679 23.26 26.89 -10.97
C ALA A 679 22.31 26.82 -9.77
N ASP A 680 22.33 27.86 -8.93
CA ASP A 680 21.50 27.94 -7.74
C ASP A 680 20.03 28.16 -8.15
N THR A 681 19.37 27.07 -8.51
CA THR A 681 17.90 27.02 -8.62
C THR A 681 17.39 26.40 -7.31
N SER A 682 17.30 27.23 -6.28
CA SER A 682 16.69 26.83 -5.01
C SER A 682 15.17 26.69 -5.17
N PHE A 683 14.71 25.46 -5.36
CA PHE A 683 13.30 25.15 -5.33
C PHE A 683 12.92 24.73 -3.90
N GLY A 684 12.16 25.56 -3.21
CA GLY A 684 11.55 25.19 -1.93
C GLY A 684 12.51 24.67 -0.84
N GLY A 685 13.80 25.03 -0.92
CA GLY A 685 14.82 24.61 0.06
C GLY A 685 15.63 23.36 -0.34
N PHE A 686 15.48 22.86 -1.57
CA PHE A 686 16.35 21.85 -2.15
C PHE A 686 17.34 22.50 -3.13
N SER A 687 18.62 22.12 -3.03
CA SER A 687 19.62 22.48 -4.03
C SER A 687 19.73 21.35 -5.04
N VAL A 688 19.63 21.69 -6.32
CA VAL A 688 19.87 20.73 -7.43
C VAL A 688 21.27 21.04 -7.98
N ILE A 689 22.15 20.07 -7.85
CA ILE A 689 23.56 20.18 -8.27
C ILE A 689 23.71 19.41 -9.60
N TYR A 690 24.30 20.06 -10.60
CA TYR A 690 24.60 19.44 -11.91
C TYR A 690 26.04 18.99 -11.94
N ASP A 691 26.29 17.73 -12.34
CA ASP A 691 27.64 17.24 -12.58
C ASP A 691 28.15 17.72 -13.97
N PRO A 692 29.21 18.52 -14.03
CA PRO A 692 29.77 18.99 -15.29
C PRO A 692 30.43 17.91 -16.14
N ALA A 693 30.72 16.73 -15.58
CA ALA A 693 31.40 15.63 -16.27
C ALA A 693 30.49 14.69 -17.07
N SER A 694 29.15 14.91 -17.07
CA SER A 694 28.21 14.05 -17.81
C SER A 694 28.21 14.38 -19.31
N PRO A 695 28.51 13.43 -20.22
CA PRO A 695 28.72 13.71 -21.64
C PRO A 695 27.46 13.95 -22.49
N ASN A 696 26.27 13.98 -21.93
CA ASN A 696 25.02 14.18 -22.67
C ASN A 696 24.55 15.64 -22.63
N GLU A 697 25.02 16.44 -23.57
CA GLU A 697 24.67 17.85 -23.73
C GLU A 697 23.21 18.12 -24.20
N SER A 698 22.41 17.10 -24.51
CA SER A 698 21.10 17.26 -25.16
C SER A 698 19.88 16.96 -24.28
N SER A 699 20.03 16.56 -23.03
CA SER A 699 18.87 16.25 -22.18
C SER A 699 18.35 17.46 -21.42
N ALA A 700 17.38 18.15 -22.01
CA ALA A 700 16.53 19.05 -21.27
C ALA A 700 15.60 18.25 -20.33
N SER A 701 15.44 18.71 -19.10
CA SER A 701 14.61 18.06 -18.09
C SER A 701 13.36 18.87 -17.82
N LEU A 702 12.19 18.21 -17.85
CA LEU A 702 10.93 18.84 -17.49
C LEU A 702 10.83 19.00 -15.97
N VAL A 703 10.69 20.23 -15.50
CA VAL A 703 10.53 20.57 -14.09
C VAL A 703 9.16 21.17 -13.86
N ARG A 704 8.42 20.64 -12.90
CA ARG A 704 7.14 21.19 -12.44
C ARG A 704 7.36 22.06 -11.20
N VAL A 705 6.91 23.31 -11.26
CA VAL A 705 6.99 24.27 -10.15
C VAL A 705 5.58 24.76 -9.83
N GLN A 706 5.17 24.70 -8.58
CA GLN A 706 3.91 25.28 -8.15
C GLN A 706 4.06 26.79 -8.03
N ILE A 707 3.21 27.54 -8.72
CA ILE A 707 3.07 28.98 -8.53
C ILE A 707 1.91 29.18 -7.54
N GLY A 708 2.20 29.36 -6.28
CA GLY A 708 1.24 29.68 -5.25
C GLY A 708 1.49 31.07 -4.70
N GLY A 709 0.52 31.96 -4.81
CA GLY A 709 0.50 33.20 -4.06
C GLY A 709 0.23 32.93 -2.57
N ARG A 710 0.74 33.79 -1.70
CA ARG A 710 0.48 33.74 -0.25
C ARG A 710 -0.95 34.18 0.12
N GLU A 711 -1.85 34.42 -0.83
CA GLU A 711 -3.21 34.89 -0.59
C GLU A 711 -4.26 33.81 -0.89
N PRO A 712 -5.36 33.74 -0.09
CA PRO A 712 -6.34 32.63 -0.13
C PRO A 712 -7.18 32.52 -1.40
N ASP A 713 -7.17 33.52 -2.29
CA ASP A 713 -8.04 33.58 -3.48
C ASP A 713 -7.31 33.37 -4.82
N SER A 714 -6.00 33.10 -4.83
CA SER A 714 -5.28 32.85 -6.07
C SER A 714 -5.43 31.41 -6.53
N LYS A 715 -5.97 31.19 -7.73
CA LYS A 715 -5.96 29.90 -8.39
C LYS A 715 -4.52 29.40 -8.51
N SER A 716 -4.17 28.32 -7.83
CA SER A 716 -2.85 27.71 -7.90
C SER A 716 -2.68 27.07 -9.29
N GLY A 717 -1.75 27.59 -10.06
CA GLY A 717 -1.31 27.01 -11.33
C GLY A 717 0.04 26.31 -11.18
N PHE A 718 0.41 25.44 -12.14
CA PHE A 718 1.71 24.81 -12.21
C PHE A 718 2.51 25.41 -13.36
N LEU A 719 3.77 25.75 -13.07
CA LEU A 719 4.75 26.11 -14.07
C LEU A 719 5.58 24.89 -14.43
N TYR A 720 5.62 24.55 -15.70
CA TYR A 720 6.49 23.51 -16.23
C TYR A 720 7.60 24.15 -17.06
N GLY A 721 8.83 23.73 -16.83
CA GLY A 721 9.96 24.29 -17.55
C GLY A 721 10.94 23.22 -18.02
N LEU A 722 11.50 23.42 -19.19
CA LEU A 722 12.68 22.71 -19.64
C LEU A 722 13.91 23.48 -19.17
N VAL A 723 14.74 22.80 -18.38
CA VAL A 723 16.00 23.33 -17.88
C VAL A 723 17.15 22.58 -18.55
N SER A 724 17.96 23.26 -19.33
CA SER A 724 19.25 22.76 -19.80
C SER A 724 20.37 23.36 -18.94
N ARG A 725 21.57 22.80 -19.10
CA ARG A 725 22.78 23.08 -18.32
C ARG A 725 23.05 24.54 -17.95
N ASN A 726 22.53 25.50 -18.72
CA ASN A 726 22.80 26.93 -18.52
C ASN A 726 21.57 27.85 -18.64
N ASN A 727 20.38 27.36 -18.95
CA ASN A 727 19.19 28.22 -19.14
C ASN A 727 17.88 27.45 -18.97
N VAL A 728 16.87 28.12 -18.42
CA VAL A 728 15.48 27.72 -18.58
C VAL A 728 15.12 27.90 -20.05
N MET A 729 14.93 26.79 -20.77
CA MET A 729 14.72 26.84 -22.22
C MET A 729 13.29 27.20 -22.59
N GLU A 730 12.31 26.70 -21.84
CA GLU A 730 10.91 27.05 -21.99
C GLU A 730 10.16 26.88 -20.66
N LEU A 731 9.24 27.79 -20.38
CA LEU A 731 8.32 27.75 -19.28
C LEU A 731 6.88 27.81 -19.83
N ALA A 732 6.06 26.84 -19.41
CA ALA A 732 4.64 26.79 -19.76
C ALA A 732 3.80 26.57 -18.50
N VAL A 733 2.67 27.28 -18.39
CA VAL A 733 1.70 27.09 -17.31
C VAL A 733 0.59 26.19 -17.83
N MET A 734 0.26 25.14 -17.08
CA MET A 734 -0.76 24.16 -17.47
C MET A 734 -1.72 23.90 -16.33
N ASP A 735 -2.99 23.73 -16.66
CA ASP A 735 -3.99 23.10 -15.79
C ASP A 735 -3.81 21.58 -15.83
N GLY A 736 -3.59 21.02 -14.68
CA GLY A 736 -3.44 19.66 -14.19
C GLY A 736 -3.75 18.41 -15.02
N ASP A 737 -3.58 18.38 -16.34
CA ASP A 737 -3.93 17.25 -17.19
C ASP A 737 -2.67 16.47 -17.63
N GLU A 738 -2.41 15.32 -17.01
CA GLU A 738 -1.21 14.49 -17.23
C GLU A 738 -1.11 13.89 -18.64
N GLU A 739 -2.21 13.69 -19.36
CA GLU A 739 -2.15 13.23 -20.76
C GLU A 739 -1.49 14.27 -21.66
N ARG A 740 -1.59 15.53 -21.32
CA ARG A 740 -0.92 16.62 -22.03
C ARG A 740 0.58 16.68 -21.74
N LEU A 741 1.02 16.26 -20.56
CA LEU A 741 2.44 16.20 -20.20
C LEU A 741 3.21 15.15 -21.02
N SER A 742 2.64 13.98 -21.26
CA SER A 742 3.28 12.94 -22.06
C SER A 742 3.30 13.30 -23.57
N ALA A 743 2.39 14.13 -24.01
CA ALA A 743 2.40 14.68 -25.36
C ALA A 743 3.40 15.84 -25.52
N LEU A 744 3.59 16.64 -24.46
CA LEU A 744 4.58 17.71 -24.41
C LEU A 744 6.02 17.17 -24.41
N ASP A 745 6.29 16.07 -23.74
CA ASP A 745 7.61 15.40 -23.73
C ASP A 745 8.02 14.91 -25.13
N ARG A 746 7.05 14.67 -26.02
CA ARG A 746 7.29 14.29 -27.42
C ARG A 746 7.30 15.46 -28.42
N ASP A 747 6.69 16.59 -28.10
CA ASP A 747 6.43 17.68 -29.06
C ASP A 747 6.72 19.08 -28.48
N PHE A 748 7.64 19.11 -27.54
CA PHE A 748 7.99 20.30 -26.76
C PHE A 748 8.62 21.37 -27.65
N GLY A 749 8.24 21.98 -28.43
CA GLY A 749 8.69 23.08 -29.27
C GLY A 749 7.62 23.60 -30.21
N ARG A 750 6.44 22.92 -30.25
CA ARG A 750 5.43 23.25 -31.26
C ARG A 750 4.04 23.59 -30.73
N LYS A 751 3.69 23.26 -29.47
CA LYS A 751 2.36 23.55 -28.93
C LYS A 751 2.42 24.52 -27.76
N LEU A 752 2.18 25.78 -28.06
CA LEU A 752 1.84 26.80 -27.08
C LEU A 752 0.52 26.45 -26.40
N VAL A 753 0.56 26.40 -25.08
CA VAL A 753 -0.60 26.27 -24.18
C VAL A 753 -1.70 27.25 -24.57
N ASN A 754 -2.92 26.79 -24.52
CA ASN A 754 -4.09 27.59 -24.81
C ASN A 754 -4.15 28.79 -23.85
N ARG A 755 -4.05 30.01 -24.38
CA ARG A 755 -3.94 31.27 -23.63
C ARG A 755 -5.14 31.57 -22.72
N THR A 756 -6.23 30.85 -22.89
CA THR A 756 -7.50 31.14 -22.20
C THR A 756 -7.55 30.60 -20.75
N SER A 757 -6.60 29.77 -20.33
CA SER A 757 -6.54 29.19 -18.98
C SER A 757 -5.50 29.88 -18.07
N LEU A 758 -4.76 30.85 -18.56
CA LEU A 758 -3.75 31.58 -17.79
C LEU A 758 -4.39 32.80 -17.11
N GLY A 759 -4.30 32.86 -15.78
CA GLY A 759 -4.62 34.10 -15.07
C GLY A 759 -3.64 35.23 -15.45
N ILE A 760 -4.04 36.46 -15.19
CA ILE A 760 -3.32 37.72 -15.59
C ILE A 760 -1.83 37.67 -15.13
N GLU A 761 -1.52 37.08 -14.00
CA GLU A 761 -0.15 36.94 -13.47
C GLU A 761 0.70 35.94 -14.26
N GLY A 762 0.11 34.85 -14.76
CA GLY A 762 0.79 33.87 -15.60
C GLY A 762 1.14 34.46 -16.97
N GLU A 763 0.26 35.27 -17.54
CA GLU A 763 0.53 36.01 -18.80
C GLU A 763 1.67 37.04 -18.63
N ALA A 764 1.67 37.78 -17.52
CA ALA A 764 2.73 38.75 -17.20
C ALA A 764 4.11 38.05 -17.02
N LEU A 765 4.14 36.86 -16.47
CA LEU A 765 5.36 36.05 -16.31
C LEU A 765 5.90 35.60 -17.69
N ILE A 766 5.04 35.09 -18.56
CA ILE A 766 5.42 34.66 -19.91
C ILE A 766 5.93 35.85 -20.74
N VAL A 767 5.34 37.02 -20.64
CA VAL A 767 5.81 38.24 -21.32
C VAL A 767 7.19 38.62 -20.80
N ARG A 768 7.44 38.63 -19.48
CA ARG A 768 8.75 38.94 -18.89
C ARG A 768 9.83 37.94 -19.31
N ILE A 769 9.51 36.65 -19.41
CA ILE A 769 10.44 35.63 -19.89
C ILE A 769 10.78 35.81 -21.35
N LYS A 770 9.81 36.15 -22.19
CA LYS A 770 10.04 36.50 -23.62
C LYS A 770 10.90 37.75 -23.78
N GLU A 771 10.69 38.75 -22.95
CA GLU A 771 11.51 39.99 -22.96
C GLU A 771 12.95 39.71 -22.47
N ALA A 772 13.14 38.89 -21.43
CA ALA A 772 14.46 38.51 -20.96
C ALA A 772 15.22 37.70 -22.03
N ARG A 773 14.54 36.82 -22.75
CA ARG A 773 15.10 36.07 -23.90
C ARG A 773 15.52 36.95 -25.04
N SER A 774 14.71 37.93 -25.38
CA SER A 774 14.99 38.92 -26.44
C SER A 774 16.19 39.79 -26.08
N ARG A 775 16.37 40.14 -24.79
CA ARG A 775 17.54 40.89 -24.31
C ARG A 775 18.82 40.04 -24.34
N ASN A 776 18.71 38.74 -23.97
CA ASN A 776 19.84 37.84 -23.97
C ASN A 776 20.35 37.48 -25.38
N ASN A 777 19.44 37.38 -26.36
CA ASN A 777 19.79 37.23 -27.76
C ASN A 777 20.47 38.47 -28.34
N ARG A 778 19.98 39.68 -28.02
CA ARG A 778 20.63 40.93 -28.43
C ARG A 778 22.03 41.10 -27.82
N ASN A 779 22.21 40.64 -26.55
CA ASN A 779 23.52 40.68 -25.91
C ASN A 779 24.50 39.66 -26.49
N LYS A 780 24.00 38.50 -27.00
CA LYS A 780 24.83 37.51 -27.72
C LYS A 780 25.21 37.96 -29.14
N GLU A 781 24.32 38.68 -29.84
CA GLU A 781 24.64 39.28 -31.14
C GLU A 781 25.65 40.44 -30.98
N ALA A 782 25.52 41.26 -29.94
CA ALA A 782 26.49 42.32 -29.64
C ALA A 782 27.86 41.80 -29.15
N ALA A 783 27.93 40.60 -28.56
CA ALA A 783 29.18 39.98 -28.15
C ALA A 783 29.90 39.22 -29.28
N ASN A 784 29.22 38.94 -30.40
CA ASN A 784 29.81 38.36 -31.59
C ASN A 784 30.26 39.40 -32.62
N GLU A 785 29.96 40.72 -32.38
CA GLU A 785 30.42 41.85 -33.23
C GLU A 785 31.59 42.63 -32.60
N VAL A 786 32.15 42.16 -31.47
CA VAL A 786 33.40 42.65 -30.90
C VAL A 786 34.39 41.49 -30.85
#